data_220b0271d7e59a0a4270c8cf4ddc008d
#
_entry.id   220b0271d7e59a0a4270c8cf4ddc008d
#
_cell.length_a   1.000
_cell.length_b   1.000
_cell.length_c   1.000
_cell.angle_alpha   90.00
_cell.angle_beta   90.00
_cell.angle_gamma   90.00
#
_symmetry.space_group_name_H-M   'P 1'
#
loop_
_entity.id
_entity.type
_entity.pdbx_description
1 polymer ?
#
loop_
_entity_poly.entity_id
_entity_poly.type
_entity_poly.pdbx_seq_one_letter_code
_entity_poly.pdbx_strand_id
1 'polypeptide(L)'
;MIRKATLLAALLALTVVATAPGAAATKSAKASRQTLTVSITSISRQVPTAQTDVIKFTGTLRNDSGAPQNGLRVRLRYTPQKFADRINMAAYQNDQNPATLPGIGSQSSFMDVPALAAGAQARWEFTATPVQLGYRSFGVYPVAVEVLQNGLQVMTQRTYLTYAPPTVPKVPRNKLAIALPVIDQPHRGTDVDPKTREPLFVDDKLSQSITGKGRLADLARIAQSAPKSVTWFVEPSLLDDLDAMKNKYLVKVKKDETQEKPANPEAANWLTTMRTALAASPVVAVPYADPDVAALAHQGLDTQPGRAIELGRQKAAALLQREVKTNINWPPAGMLDADALDLLSVSKDKVDTVLLNSTNLPPQPPVPFTPDAAGTLDSVSGPVTALVADAELSKLFEPAAPTSVLLSTQRFIAETAMIAAEAGQTSPRSIVIAPSRRWDPNPTLVNALMKTANKLPWLQLTALESIKPTKLSVPRAGLTYTDQDRKEELTAKYLDPVKDVASKAQLTSLITQAKTPSSFDAAVLRLTSSAWRNSTRAGRAVTKLVSAAVTEQTEKIEITGSGPNRTRTLAGNSGKVPISVKNELGVPIALYIDVTSNNPELLQVDFPQDEPMTIGPRQSGMVQVQMNAAPGTSGDATVTVQLKTSDNQPYGKPQRLTIRTTGYTGIASVIVGAALTVMLAAVVMRVLRRRSERKLAHAAKTRENEIV
;
A
#
# COMPACT_ATOMS: atom_id res chain seq x y z
N MET A 1 -60.91 -23.40 -8.41
CA MET A 1 -61.97 -23.40 -9.44
C MET A 1 -61.36 -22.87 -10.71
N ILE A 2 -60.99 -23.75 -11.69
CA ILE A 2 -61.77 -24.05 -12.92
C ILE A 2 -61.65 -22.81 -13.86
N ARG A 3 -61.21 -22.81 -15.10
CA ARG A 3 -60.92 -23.81 -16.13
C ARG A 3 -60.10 -23.19 -17.27
N LYS A 4 -59.33 -24.03 -17.92
CA LYS A 4 -58.78 -23.97 -19.28
C LYS A 4 -59.73 -23.46 -20.35
N ALA A 5 -59.20 -22.78 -21.39
CA ALA A 5 -59.65 -22.99 -22.75
C ALA A 5 -58.55 -22.61 -23.73
N THR A 6 -58.07 -23.58 -24.45
CA THR A 6 -57.34 -23.60 -25.69
C THR A 6 -58.24 -23.19 -26.84
N LEU A 7 -57.73 -22.41 -27.83
CA LEU A 7 -58.22 -22.47 -29.21
C LEU A 7 -57.10 -22.11 -30.21
N LEU A 8 -56.89 -23.01 -31.13
CA LEU A 8 -56.07 -23.07 -32.31
C LEU A 8 -56.77 -22.28 -33.44
N ALA A 9 -56.03 -21.48 -34.23
CA ALA A 9 -56.35 -21.29 -35.67
C ALA A 9 -55.21 -20.56 -36.41
N ALA A 10 -54.56 -21.26 -37.26
CA ALA A 10 -54.35 -21.08 -38.67
C ALA A 10 -53.42 -19.99 -39.21
N LEU A 11 -52.38 -20.50 -39.88
CA LEU A 11 -51.47 -19.94 -40.84
C LEU A 11 -52.06 -18.86 -41.76
N LEU A 12 -51.32 -17.74 -41.89
CA LEU A 12 -51.13 -17.05 -43.16
C LEU A 12 -49.71 -16.53 -43.23
N ALA A 13 -48.97 -17.09 -44.16
CA ALA A 13 -47.60 -16.66 -44.48
C ALA A 13 -47.69 -15.34 -45.21
N LEU A 14 -47.16 -14.27 -44.62
CA LEU A 14 -46.73 -13.06 -45.31
C LEU A 14 -45.25 -12.89 -45.10
N THR A 15 -44.48 -13.16 -46.11
CA THR A 15 -43.06 -12.83 -46.19
C THR A 15 -42.89 -11.31 -46.20
N VAL A 16 -42.66 -10.70 -45.06
CA VAL A 16 -42.10 -9.35 -44.97
C VAL A 16 -40.58 -9.51 -44.92
N VAL A 17 -39.95 -9.16 -46.00
CA VAL A 17 -38.49 -8.94 -46.03
C VAL A 17 -38.20 -7.73 -45.15
N ALA A 18 -37.89 -7.97 -43.88
CA ALA A 18 -37.30 -6.97 -43.01
C ALA A 18 -35.85 -6.78 -43.45
N THR A 19 -35.62 -5.72 -44.21
CA THR A 19 -34.28 -5.16 -44.36
C THR A 19 -33.81 -4.73 -42.96
N ALA A 20 -32.96 -5.54 -42.35
CA ALA A 20 -32.21 -5.13 -41.17
C ALA A 20 -31.44 -3.85 -41.52
N PRO A 21 -31.50 -2.77 -40.71
CA PRO A 21 -30.59 -1.67 -40.89
C PRO A 21 -29.19 -2.24 -40.66
N GLY A 22 -28.40 -2.21 -41.73
CA GLY A 22 -26.99 -2.57 -41.66
C GLY A 22 -26.36 -1.85 -40.47
N ALA A 23 -25.80 -2.62 -39.55
CA ALA A 23 -24.88 -2.10 -38.56
C ALA A 23 -23.82 -1.34 -39.39
N ALA A 24 -23.95 -0.01 -39.44
CA ALA A 24 -22.88 0.84 -39.85
C ALA A 24 -21.73 0.53 -38.90
N ALA A 25 -20.80 -0.30 -39.35
CA ALA A 25 -19.49 -0.39 -38.76
C ALA A 25 -18.99 1.06 -38.69
N THR A 26 -19.03 1.64 -37.49
CA THR A 26 -18.29 2.84 -37.17
C THR A 26 -16.85 2.49 -37.49
N LYS A 27 -16.43 2.84 -38.72
CA LYS A 27 -15.02 2.93 -39.04
C LYS A 27 -14.44 3.82 -37.96
N SER A 28 -13.72 3.21 -37.04
CA SER A 28 -12.81 3.92 -36.12
C SER A 28 -12.12 4.95 -37.02
N ALA A 29 -12.39 6.23 -36.74
CA ALA A 29 -11.73 7.29 -37.47
C ALA A 29 -10.24 7.04 -37.28
N LYS A 30 -9.57 6.55 -38.33
CA LYS A 30 -8.12 6.54 -38.38
C LYS A 30 -7.73 7.98 -38.05
N ALA A 31 -7.11 8.17 -36.88
CA ALA A 31 -6.51 9.45 -36.52
C ALA A 31 -5.77 9.91 -37.79
N SER A 32 -6.19 11.04 -38.37
CA SER A 32 -5.60 11.52 -39.59
C SER A 32 -4.12 11.68 -39.29
N ARG A 33 -3.28 10.88 -39.94
CA ARG A 33 -1.83 11.05 -39.82
C ARG A 33 -1.56 12.50 -40.17
N GLN A 34 -1.07 13.26 -39.18
CA GLN A 34 -0.63 14.61 -39.42
C GLN A 34 0.37 14.56 -40.56
N THR A 35 0.07 15.21 -41.66
CA THR A 35 0.90 15.15 -42.87
C THR A 35 2.15 16.02 -42.75
N LEU A 36 2.14 16.97 -41.84
CA LEU A 36 3.24 17.88 -41.52
C LEU A 36 3.45 17.91 -40.02
N THR A 37 4.70 18.01 -39.58
CA THR A 37 5.07 18.21 -38.20
C THR A 37 5.98 19.42 -38.06
N VAL A 38 5.54 20.42 -37.29
CA VAL A 38 6.37 21.56 -36.89
C VAL A 38 6.87 21.38 -35.47
N SER A 39 8.15 21.63 -35.23
CA SER A 39 8.75 21.57 -33.90
C SER A 39 9.63 22.80 -33.62
N ILE A 40 9.56 23.29 -32.41
CA ILE A 40 10.48 24.30 -31.88
C ILE A 40 11.63 23.53 -31.19
N THR A 41 12.84 23.70 -31.68
CA THR A 41 14.03 22.98 -31.19
C THR A 41 14.89 23.82 -30.26
N SER A 42 14.84 25.16 -30.39
CA SER A 42 15.57 26.05 -29.49
C SER A 42 14.85 27.40 -29.36
N ILE A 43 14.92 27.98 -28.17
CA ILE A 43 14.61 29.37 -27.86
C ILE A 43 15.81 29.89 -27.07
N SER A 44 16.64 30.73 -27.72
CA SER A 44 17.71 31.40 -26.99
C SER A 44 17.12 32.46 -26.10
N ARG A 45 17.75 32.72 -24.93
CA ARG A 45 17.18 33.64 -23.92
C ARG A 45 15.72 33.29 -23.58
N GLN A 46 15.51 32.16 -22.96
CA GLN A 46 14.19 31.68 -22.51
C GLN A 46 13.46 32.71 -21.63
N VAL A 47 14.23 33.56 -20.92
CA VAL A 47 13.72 34.66 -20.09
C VAL A 47 14.52 35.92 -20.44
N PRO A 48 14.11 36.69 -21.46
CA PRO A 48 14.72 38.00 -21.74
C PRO A 48 14.42 38.98 -20.61
N THR A 49 15.39 39.85 -20.33
CA THR A 49 15.33 40.85 -19.23
C THR A 49 15.47 42.26 -19.73
N ALA A 50 16.16 42.48 -20.87
CA ALA A 50 16.31 43.78 -21.48
C ALA A 50 15.43 43.93 -22.73
N GLN A 51 15.00 45.12 -23.05
CA GLN A 51 14.21 45.42 -24.24
C GLN A 51 14.95 45.09 -25.55
N THR A 52 16.28 45.09 -25.51
CA THR A 52 17.18 44.81 -26.65
C THR A 52 17.69 43.38 -26.68
N ASP A 53 17.28 42.53 -25.74
CA ASP A 53 17.69 41.15 -25.74
C ASP A 53 17.24 40.44 -27.02
N VAL A 54 18.20 39.85 -27.76
CA VAL A 54 17.89 39.13 -28.99
C VAL A 54 17.43 37.73 -28.65
N ILE A 55 16.20 37.41 -29.02
CA ILE A 55 15.54 36.10 -28.86
C ILE A 55 15.55 35.41 -30.21
N LYS A 56 16.14 34.24 -30.29
CA LYS A 56 16.19 33.43 -31.50
C LYS A 56 15.34 32.19 -31.31
N PHE A 57 14.32 32.04 -32.16
CA PHE A 57 13.46 30.84 -32.24
C PHE A 57 13.92 30.00 -33.43
N THR A 58 14.26 28.75 -33.21
CA THR A 58 14.64 27.83 -34.27
C THR A 58 13.85 26.54 -34.16
N GLY A 59 13.65 25.90 -35.31
CA GLY A 59 12.95 24.64 -35.35
C GLY A 59 13.01 23.95 -36.71
N THR A 60 12.20 22.92 -36.84
CA THR A 60 12.08 22.15 -38.11
C THR A 60 10.62 21.99 -38.51
N LEU A 61 10.38 21.95 -39.79
CA LEU A 61 9.15 21.49 -40.43
C LEU A 61 9.46 20.20 -41.15
N ARG A 62 8.77 19.13 -40.86
CA ARG A 62 8.93 17.82 -41.48
C ARG A 62 7.69 17.43 -42.24
N ASN A 63 7.86 16.89 -43.45
CA ASN A 63 6.80 16.27 -44.21
C ASN A 63 6.68 14.78 -43.85
N ASP A 64 5.65 14.43 -43.07
CA ASP A 64 5.36 13.06 -42.65
C ASP A 64 4.39 12.34 -43.59
N SER A 65 4.00 13.00 -44.72
CA SER A 65 3.17 12.40 -45.72
C SER A 65 3.98 11.58 -46.76
N GLY A 66 3.30 10.73 -47.47
CA GLY A 66 3.93 9.95 -48.55
C GLY A 66 4.12 10.69 -49.88
N ALA A 67 3.83 12.02 -49.95
CA ALA A 67 3.91 12.82 -51.16
C ALA A 67 4.59 14.16 -50.89
N PRO A 68 5.21 14.80 -51.91
CA PRO A 68 5.77 16.14 -51.79
C PRO A 68 4.70 17.16 -51.38
N GLN A 69 5.08 18.10 -50.53
CA GLN A 69 4.24 19.20 -50.04
C GLN A 69 4.78 20.54 -50.54
N ASN A 70 3.89 21.32 -51.15
CA ASN A 70 4.22 22.61 -51.77
C ASN A 70 3.43 23.76 -51.15
N GLY A 71 3.81 25.00 -51.43
CA GLY A 71 3.12 26.19 -50.98
C GLY A 71 3.19 26.39 -49.45
N LEU A 72 4.30 25.91 -48.86
CA LEU A 72 4.52 25.94 -47.42
C LEU A 72 5.13 27.25 -47.00
N ARG A 73 4.62 27.75 -45.90
CA ARG A 73 5.15 28.93 -45.22
C ARG A 73 5.09 28.71 -43.69
N VAL A 74 6.18 29.01 -42.99
CA VAL A 74 6.20 29.09 -41.53
C VAL A 74 6.05 30.53 -41.09
N ARG A 75 5.27 30.77 -40.03
CA ARG A 75 5.18 32.11 -39.41
C ARG A 75 5.30 32.04 -37.92
N LEU A 76 5.99 33.04 -37.34
CA LEU A 76 6.00 33.28 -35.90
C LEU A 76 4.84 34.24 -35.58
N ARG A 77 3.96 33.82 -34.67
CA ARG A 77 2.86 34.66 -34.15
C ARG A 77 3.06 35.00 -32.72
N TYR A 78 2.72 36.20 -32.32
CA TYR A 78 2.86 36.73 -30.98
C TYR A 78 1.84 37.86 -30.76
N THR A 79 1.67 38.27 -29.47
CA THR A 79 0.88 39.45 -29.13
C THR A 79 1.59 40.24 -28.02
N PRO A 80 1.46 41.56 -27.98
CA PRO A 80 1.96 42.37 -26.90
C PRO A 80 1.13 42.24 -25.61
N GLN A 81 -0.02 41.54 -25.65
CA GLN A 81 -0.85 41.30 -24.46
C GLN A 81 -0.35 40.08 -23.70
N LYS A 82 -0.01 40.29 -22.45
CA LYS A 82 0.31 39.19 -21.55
C LYS A 82 -0.95 38.47 -21.07
N PHE A 83 -0.83 37.22 -20.66
CA PHE A 83 -1.91 36.49 -20.01
C PHE A 83 -2.32 37.21 -18.71
N ALA A 84 -3.64 37.22 -18.43
CA ALA A 84 -4.19 37.79 -17.21
C ALA A 84 -3.99 36.82 -16.01
N ASP A 85 -4.18 35.55 -16.26
CA ASP A 85 -4.15 34.50 -15.23
C ASP A 85 -3.73 33.13 -15.81
N ARG A 86 -3.57 32.15 -14.94
CA ARG A 86 -3.20 30.76 -15.29
C ARG A 86 -4.30 30.03 -16.07
N ILE A 87 -5.58 30.38 -15.86
CA ILE A 87 -6.72 29.74 -16.55
C ILE A 87 -6.67 30.10 -18.04
N ASN A 88 -6.46 31.39 -18.37
CA ASN A 88 -6.31 31.84 -19.74
C ASN A 88 -5.07 31.22 -20.43
N MET A 89 -3.98 31.05 -19.66
CA MET A 89 -2.77 30.41 -20.17
C MET A 89 -3.02 28.92 -20.46
N ALA A 90 -3.75 28.20 -19.61
CA ALA A 90 -4.13 26.80 -19.83
C ALA A 90 -5.10 26.65 -20.99
N ALA A 91 -6.09 27.55 -21.14
CA ALA A 91 -7.02 27.57 -22.25
C ALA A 91 -6.27 27.76 -23.60
N TYR A 92 -5.30 28.66 -23.64
CA TYR A 92 -4.43 28.87 -24.81
C TYR A 92 -3.67 27.57 -25.17
N GLN A 93 -3.11 26.87 -24.20
CA GLN A 93 -2.37 25.62 -24.44
C GLN A 93 -3.27 24.51 -24.99
N ASN A 94 -4.48 24.39 -24.47
CA ASN A 94 -5.41 23.33 -24.79
C ASN A 94 -6.31 23.62 -26.00
N ASP A 95 -6.10 24.77 -26.66
CA ASP A 95 -6.94 25.24 -27.78
C ASP A 95 -8.44 25.35 -27.44
N GLN A 96 -8.73 25.58 -26.17
CA GLN A 96 -10.10 25.78 -25.68
C GLN A 96 -10.49 27.24 -25.90
N ASN A 97 -11.47 27.47 -26.76
CA ASN A 97 -12.03 28.78 -27.04
C ASN A 97 -11.06 29.81 -27.68
N PRO A 98 -10.62 29.59 -28.95
CA PRO A 98 -9.68 30.49 -29.63
C PRO A 98 -10.18 31.93 -29.78
N ALA A 99 -11.48 32.17 -29.65
CA ALA A 99 -12.09 33.51 -29.75
C ALA A 99 -11.84 34.41 -28.52
N THR A 100 -11.53 33.81 -27.36
CA THR A 100 -11.26 34.55 -26.10
C THR A 100 -9.78 34.65 -25.78
N LEU A 101 -8.94 33.96 -26.53
CA LEU A 101 -7.50 34.06 -26.36
C LEU A 101 -7.02 35.44 -26.82
N PRO A 102 -6.02 36.04 -26.12
CA PRO A 102 -5.42 37.28 -26.62
C PRO A 102 -5.06 37.05 -28.08
N GLY A 103 -5.62 37.84 -28.96
CA GLY A 103 -5.47 37.62 -30.40
C GLY A 103 -4.00 37.51 -30.79
N ILE A 104 -3.51 36.31 -31.02
CA ILE A 104 -2.19 36.10 -31.62
C ILE A 104 -2.35 36.60 -33.03
N GLY A 105 -2.31 37.90 -33.22
CA GLY A 105 -3.02 38.25 -34.39
C GLY A 105 -2.40 39.21 -35.35
N SER A 106 -1.89 40.26 -34.93
CA SER A 106 -1.64 41.37 -35.88
C SER A 106 -0.22 41.45 -36.40
N GLN A 107 0.76 40.90 -35.69
CA GLN A 107 2.15 40.99 -36.10
C GLN A 107 2.73 39.56 -36.26
N SER A 108 3.30 39.30 -37.43
CA SER A 108 3.90 38.02 -37.77
C SER A 108 5.10 38.18 -38.67
N SER A 109 6.16 37.41 -38.39
CA SER A 109 7.26 37.22 -39.33
C SER A 109 7.03 35.94 -40.09
N PHE A 110 7.30 35.94 -41.40
CA PHE A 110 7.10 34.82 -42.29
C PHE A 110 8.42 34.32 -42.89
N MET A 111 8.47 33.02 -43.15
CA MET A 111 9.52 32.36 -43.90
C MET A 111 8.89 31.39 -44.89
N ASP A 112 9.17 31.58 -46.19
CA ASP A 112 8.78 30.63 -47.20
C ASP A 112 9.64 29.36 -47.11
N VAL A 113 9.00 28.22 -47.27
CA VAL A 113 9.65 26.91 -47.23
C VAL A 113 9.60 26.29 -48.61
N PRO A 114 10.73 25.88 -49.22
CA PRO A 114 10.74 25.16 -50.46
C PRO A 114 9.87 23.91 -50.42
N ALA A 115 9.52 23.38 -51.58
CA ALA A 115 8.84 22.11 -51.69
C ALA A 115 9.56 21.03 -50.91
N LEU A 116 8.84 20.35 -49.97
CA LEU A 116 9.38 19.27 -49.16
C LEU A 116 8.99 17.91 -49.73
N ALA A 117 9.97 17.14 -50.17
CA ALA A 117 9.75 15.74 -50.55
C ALA A 117 9.21 14.93 -49.36
N ALA A 118 8.63 13.76 -49.61
CA ALA A 118 8.18 12.85 -48.57
C ALA A 118 9.32 12.51 -47.60
N GLY A 119 9.09 12.65 -46.30
CA GLY A 119 10.07 12.41 -45.24
C GLY A 119 11.13 13.51 -45.09
N ALA A 120 11.19 14.52 -45.97
CA ALA A 120 12.15 15.61 -45.90
C ALA A 120 11.78 16.61 -44.76
N GLN A 121 12.80 17.35 -44.33
CA GLN A 121 12.62 18.42 -43.32
C GLN A 121 13.33 19.71 -43.75
N ALA A 122 12.73 20.85 -43.44
CA ALA A 122 13.33 22.17 -43.56
C ALA A 122 13.55 22.79 -42.17
N ARG A 123 14.62 23.55 -42.05
CA ARG A 123 14.87 24.37 -40.82
C ARG A 123 14.21 25.73 -41.01
N TRP A 124 13.72 26.27 -39.90
CA TRP A 124 13.20 27.63 -39.83
C TRP A 124 13.81 28.36 -38.63
N GLU A 125 13.91 29.68 -38.79
CA GLU A 125 14.49 30.55 -37.77
C GLU A 125 13.77 31.91 -37.79
N PHE A 126 13.48 32.42 -36.59
CA PHE A 126 13.00 33.80 -36.38
C PHE A 126 13.82 34.46 -35.27
N THR A 127 14.08 35.74 -35.45
CA THR A 127 14.74 36.57 -34.48
C THR A 127 13.88 37.76 -34.13
N ALA A 128 13.74 38.06 -32.82
CA ALA A 128 12.96 39.20 -32.36
C ALA A 128 13.56 39.73 -31.04
N THR A 129 13.25 40.95 -30.70
CA THR A 129 13.56 41.57 -29.40
C THR A 129 12.28 41.85 -28.63
N PRO A 130 12.28 41.94 -27.27
CA PRO A 130 11.09 42.33 -26.51
C PRO A 130 10.43 43.63 -27.00
N VAL A 131 11.21 44.63 -27.44
CA VAL A 131 10.65 45.86 -27.98
C VAL A 131 9.92 45.63 -29.29
N GLN A 132 10.44 44.79 -30.20
CA GLN A 132 9.78 44.40 -31.45
C GLN A 132 8.51 43.61 -31.22
N LEU A 133 8.50 42.76 -30.19
CA LEU A 133 7.31 41.99 -29.77
C LEU A 133 6.29 42.83 -29.00
N GLY A 134 6.62 44.06 -28.65
CA GLY A 134 5.75 44.97 -27.87
C GLY A 134 5.68 44.64 -26.38
N TYR A 135 6.61 43.84 -25.84
CA TYR A 135 6.63 43.45 -24.43
C TYR A 135 7.16 44.63 -23.58
N ARG A 136 6.37 45.05 -22.59
CA ARG A 136 6.69 46.25 -21.79
C ARG A 136 6.87 45.98 -20.30
N SER A 137 6.19 44.97 -19.76
CA SER A 137 6.14 44.68 -18.31
C SER A 137 6.43 43.21 -18.04
N PHE A 138 6.79 42.91 -16.79
CA PHE A 138 6.88 41.52 -16.32
C PHE A 138 5.59 40.75 -16.61
N GLY A 139 5.72 39.57 -17.18
CA GLY A 139 4.57 38.71 -17.48
C GLY A 139 4.89 37.64 -18.51
N VAL A 140 3.90 36.82 -18.78
CA VAL A 140 3.93 35.71 -19.73
C VAL A 140 3.12 36.08 -20.97
N TYR A 141 3.71 35.89 -22.12
CA TYR A 141 3.15 36.26 -23.41
C TYR A 141 2.97 35.02 -24.29
N PRO A 142 1.84 34.91 -25.02
CA PRO A 142 1.63 33.80 -25.95
C PRO A 142 2.52 33.97 -27.18
N VAL A 143 3.10 32.86 -27.61
CA VAL A 143 3.89 32.72 -28.84
C VAL A 143 3.51 31.43 -29.53
N ALA A 144 3.32 31.45 -30.86
CA ALA A 144 3.06 30.27 -31.65
C ALA A 144 3.87 30.24 -32.91
N VAL A 145 4.22 29.07 -33.38
CA VAL A 145 4.75 28.80 -34.71
C VAL A 145 3.66 28.09 -35.51
N GLU A 146 3.24 28.70 -36.58
CA GLU A 146 2.21 28.17 -37.46
C GLU A 146 2.77 27.79 -38.81
N VAL A 147 2.21 26.75 -39.40
CA VAL A 147 2.47 26.34 -40.75
C VAL A 147 1.25 26.65 -41.60
N LEU A 148 1.47 27.38 -42.66
CA LEU A 148 0.48 27.66 -43.71
C LEU A 148 0.81 26.81 -44.93
N GLN A 149 -0.21 26.27 -45.56
CA GLN A 149 -0.13 25.62 -46.86
C GLN A 149 -1.12 26.32 -47.82
N ASN A 150 -0.63 26.89 -48.90
CA ASN A 150 -1.43 27.67 -49.83
C ASN A 150 -2.27 28.78 -49.14
N GLY A 151 -1.69 29.40 -48.12
CA GLY A 151 -2.32 30.47 -47.33
C GLY A 151 -3.23 30.01 -46.17
N LEU A 152 -3.57 28.70 -46.08
CA LEU A 152 -4.40 28.14 -45.00
C LEU A 152 -3.54 27.61 -43.89
N GLN A 153 -3.91 27.87 -42.64
CA GLN A 153 -3.25 27.33 -41.50
C GLN A 153 -3.53 25.82 -41.36
N VAL A 154 -2.48 25.01 -41.41
CA VAL A 154 -2.58 23.54 -41.33
C VAL A 154 -2.01 22.99 -40.05
N MET A 155 -1.14 23.74 -39.35
CA MET A 155 -0.53 23.31 -38.09
C MET A 155 -0.13 24.50 -37.20
N THR A 156 -0.18 24.28 -35.87
CA THR A 156 0.26 25.26 -34.89
C THR A 156 1.00 24.57 -33.76
N GLN A 157 2.18 25.07 -33.43
CA GLN A 157 2.90 24.71 -32.20
C GLN A 157 2.89 25.92 -31.25
N ARG A 158 2.18 25.80 -30.14
CA ARG A 158 2.07 26.85 -29.13
C ARG A 158 3.22 26.77 -28.13
N THR A 159 3.64 27.94 -27.63
CA THR A 159 4.60 28.08 -26.54
C THR A 159 4.39 29.41 -25.83
N TYR A 160 5.26 29.72 -24.94
CA TYR A 160 5.23 30.96 -24.12
C TYR A 160 6.58 31.66 -24.16
N LEU A 161 6.57 32.97 -23.94
CA LEU A 161 7.76 33.73 -23.65
C LEU A 161 7.53 34.56 -22.39
N THR A 162 8.37 34.36 -21.37
CA THR A 162 8.32 35.15 -20.14
C THR A 162 9.31 36.32 -20.27
N TYR A 163 8.80 37.55 -20.26
CA TYR A 163 9.62 38.75 -20.20
C TYR A 163 9.75 39.19 -18.75
N ALA A 164 11.00 39.34 -18.27
CA ALA A 164 11.29 39.65 -16.86
C ALA A 164 12.24 40.84 -16.73
N PRO A 165 11.78 42.07 -17.09
CA PRO A 165 12.60 43.26 -16.92
C PRO A 165 12.81 43.55 -15.44
N PRO A 166 13.88 44.29 -15.06
CA PRO A 166 13.99 44.82 -13.71
C PRO A 166 12.78 45.68 -13.37
N THR A 167 12.09 45.37 -12.30
CA THR A 167 10.87 46.05 -11.85
C THR A 167 11.06 46.70 -10.48
N VAL A 168 10.32 47.77 -10.21
CA VAL A 168 10.22 48.40 -8.90
C VAL A 168 8.71 48.51 -8.57
N PRO A 169 8.21 47.91 -7.48
CA PRO A 169 8.93 47.03 -6.56
C PRO A 169 9.35 45.69 -7.24
N LYS A 170 10.35 45.03 -6.66
CA LYS A 170 10.79 43.70 -7.13
C LYS A 170 9.66 42.69 -6.96
N VAL A 171 9.52 41.81 -7.94
CA VAL A 171 8.59 40.67 -7.83
C VAL A 171 8.97 39.79 -6.62
N PRO A 172 8.01 39.45 -5.74
CA PRO A 172 8.29 38.57 -4.61
C PRO A 172 8.90 37.24 -5.02
N ARG A 173 9.87 36.78 -4.25
CA ARG A 173 10.57 35.53 -4.51
C ARG A 173 9.87 34.38 -3.82
N ASN A 174 9.03 33.64 -4.56
CA ASN A 174 8.25 32.54 -4.04
C ASN A 174 9.14 31.38 -3.60
N LYS A 175 8.78 30.72 -2.47
CA LYS A 175 9.40 29.50 -1.99
C LYS A 175 8.87 28.32 -2.80
N LEU A 176 9.75 27.54 -3.39
CA LEU A 176 9.37 26.32 -4.14
C LEU A 176 9.97 25.11 -3.47
N ALA A 177 9.13 24.20 -2.97
CA ALA A 177 9.54 22.88 -2.52
C ALA A 177 9.17 21.83 -3.57
N ILE A 178 10.08 20.90 -3.80
CA ILE A 178 9.89 19.75 -4.71
C ILE A 178 10.00 18.49 -3.87
N ALA A 179 8.93 17.71 -3.85
CA ALA A 179 8.83 16.40 -3.20
C ALA A 179 8.90 15.31 -4.26
N LEU A 180 9.93 14.45 -4.21
CA LEU A 180 10.10 13.35 -5.16
C LEU A 180 9.97 11.99 -4.47
N PRO A 181 9.13 11.07 -5.00
CA PRO A 181 8.90 9.76 -4.42
C PRO A 181 9.88 8.71 -4.95
N VAL A 182 10.41 7.90 -4.04
CA VAL A 182 11.13 6.65 -4.31
C VAL A 182 10.31 5.53 -3.67
N ILE A 183 9.20 5.21 -4.30
CA ILE A 183 8.15 4.31 -3.79
C ILE A 183 7.86 3.24 -4.84
N ASP A 184 7.76 1.98 -4.41
CA ASP A 184 7.35 0.87 -5.27
C ASP A 184 6.29 0.00 -4.57
N GLN A 185 5.81 -1.03 -5.25
CA GLN A 185 4.99 -2.07 -4.64
C GLN A 185 5.86 -3.02 -3.84
N PRO A 186 5.34 -3.71 -2.81
CA PRO A 186 6.07 -4.78 -2.16
C PRO A 186 6.34 -5.95 -3.12
N HIS A 187 7.56 -6.49 -3.10
CA HIS A 187 7.99 -7.62 -3.93
C HIS A 187 8.20 -8.91 -3.14
N ARG A 188 8.12 -8.86 -1.78
CA ARG A 188 8.15 -10.04 -0.92
C ARG A 188 6.80 -10.25 -0.25
N GLY A 189 6.45 -11.53 0.00
CA GLY A 189 5.34 -11.88 0.89
C GLY A 189 5.88 -12.07 2.31
N THR A 190 6.46 -13.24 2.59
CA THR A 190 7.24 -13.51 3.80
C THR A 190 8.68 -13.02 3.64
N ASP A 191 9.36 -12.77 4.75
CA ASP A 191 10.77 -12.33 4.69
C ASP A 191 11.68 -13.43 4.14
N VAL A 192 11.42 -14.66 4.53
CA VAL A 192 12.18 -15.83 4.11
C VAL A 192 11.26 -17.01 3.79
N ASP A 193 11.73 -17.90 2.95
CA ASP A 193 11.12 -19.20 2.74
C ASP A 193 11.26 -20.06 4.01
N PRO A 194 10.21 -20.73 4.48
CA PRO A 194 10.28 -21.52 5.72
C PRO A 194 11.29 -22.67 5.69
N LYS A 195 11.55 -23.24 4.52
CA LYS A 195 12.41 -24.43 4.34
C LYS A 195 13.87 -24.04 4.13
N THR A 196 14.14 -23.14 3.19
CA THR A 196 15.51 -22.76 2.81
C THR A 196 16.08 -21.62 3.63
N ARG A 197 15.22 -20.83 4.30
CA ARG A 197 15.57 -19.59 5.04
C ARG A 197 16.12 -18.47 4.15
N GLU A 198 15.98 -18.60 2.84
CA GLU A 198 16.36 -17.58 1.85
C GLU A 198 15.24 -16.56 1.64
N PRO A 199 15.55 -15.30 1.26
CA PRO A 199 14.53 -14.31 0.93
C PRO A 199 13.59 -14.80 -0.16
N LEU A 200 12.27 -14.67 0.02
CA LEU A 200 11.27 -15.15 -0.94
C LEU A 200 10.52 -13.98 -1.59
N PHE A 201 10.78 -13.77 -2.87
CA PHE A 201 10.13 -12.79 -3.71
C PHE A 201 8.91 -13.36 -4.43
N VAL A 202 7.89 -12.55 -4.63
CA VAL A 202 6.67 -12.93 -5.36
C VAL A 202 6.78 -12.66 -6.85
N ASP A 203 7.73 -11.83 -7.28
CA ASP A 203 8.10 -11.58 -8.67
C ASP A 203 9.57 -11.08 -8.76
N ASP A 204 10.11 -10.98 -9.98
CA ASP A 204 11.48 -10.49 -10.28
C ASP A 204 11.48 -9.10 -10.96
N LYS A 205 10.39 -8.33 -10.86
CA LYS A 205 10.27 -7.03 -11.53
C LYS A 205 11.24 -5.99 -10.98
N LEU A 206 11.59 -6.11 -9.71
CA LEU A 206 12.50 -5.18 -9.05
C LEU A 206 13.89 -5.20 -9.69
N SER A 207 14.39 -6.38 -10.09
CA SER A 207 15.69 -6.51 -10.78
C SER A 207 15.73 -5.73 -12.09
N GLN A 208 14.61 -5.68 -12.82
CA GLN A 208 14.49 -4.92 -14.07
C GLN A 208 14.36 -3.42 -13.82
N SER A 209 13.68 -3.04 -12.75
CA SER A 209 13.43 -1.63 -12.41
C SER A 209 14.69 -0.86 -11.99
N ILE A 210 15.69 -1.55 -11.44
CA ILE A 210 16.95 -0.93 -10.97
C ILE A 210 18.05 -0.87 -12.05
N THR A 211 17.82 -1.42 -13.24
CA THR A 211 18.82 -1.52 -14.30
C THR A 211 18.44 -0.74 -15.56
N GLY A 212 19.44 -0.35 -16.36
CA GLY A 212 19.26 0.24 -17.68
C GLY A 212 18.36 1.50 -17.69
N LYS A 213 17.21 1.41 -18.32
CA LYS A 213 16.16 2.45 -18.36
C LYS A 213 15.00 2.13 -17.42
N GLY A 214 15.22 1.30 -16.42
CA GLY A 214 14.21 0.98 -15.43
C GLY A 214 13.87 2.19 -14.55
N ARG A 215 12.65 2.24 -14.08
CA ARG A 215 12.08 3.36 -13.31
C ARG A 215 12.93 3.76 -12.10
N LEU A 216 13.38 2.78 -11.32
CA LEU A 216 14.23 3.03 -10.14
C LEU A 216 15.67 3.43 -10.51
N ALA A 217 16.18 2.94 -11.64
CA ALA A 217 17.47 3.40 -12.18
C ALA A 217 17.38 4.86 -12.62
N ASP A 218 16.26 5.29 -13.20
CA ASP A 218 16.02 6.68 -13.58
C ASP A 218 15.90 7.58 -12.35
N LEU A 219 15.21 7.14 -11.30
CA LEU A 219 15.15 7.87 -10.02
C LEU A 219 16.55 8.04 -9.39
N ALA A 220 17.38 7.02 -9.43
CA ALA A 220 18.75 7.13 -8.93
C ALA A 220 19.58 8.17 -9.73
N ARG A 221 19.44 8.20 -11.06
CA ARG A 221 20.08 9.24 -11.92
C ARG A 221 19.58 10.65 -11.59
N ILE A 222 18.30 10.81 -11.32
CA ILE A 222 17.72 12.09 -10.88
C ILE A 222 18.33 12.48 -9.52
N ALA A 223 18.38 11.56 -8.57
CA ALA A 223 18.90 11.82 -7.23
C ALA A 223 20.36 12.31 -7.23
N GLN A 224 21.19 11.75 -8.10
CA GLN A 224 22.61 12.16 -8.25
C GLN A 224 22.78 13.62 -8.69
N SER A 225 21.83 14.17 -9.44
CA SER A 225 21.93 15.52 -10.01
C SER A 225 20.97 16.53 -9.40
N ALA A 226 20.06 16.09 -8.52
CA ALA A 226 19.05 16.94 -7.89
C ALA A 226 19.68 18.00 -6.97
N PRO A 227 19.09 19.21 -6.90
CA PRO A 227 19.43 20.21 -5.87
C PRO A 227 19.22 19.62 -4.46
N LYS A 228 20.09 20.00 -3.52
CA LYS A 228 20.06 19.49 -2.14
C LYS A 228 18.82 19.91 -1.33
N SER A 229 18.06 20.88 -1.83
CA SER A 229 16.78 21.30 -1.25
C SER A 229 15.59 20.42 -1.64
N VAL A 230 15.75 19.51 -2.61
CA VAL A 230 14.69 18.55 -2.97
C VAL A 230 14.46 17.58 -1.81
N THR A 231 13.19 17.41 -1.41
CA THR A 231 12.79 16.47 -0.37
C THR A 231 12.42 15.14 -1.00
N TRP A 232 13.03 14.06 -0.51
CA TRP A 232 12.84 12.70 -1.01
C TRP A 232 11.96 11.90 -0.08
N PHE A 233 10.87 11.34 -0.60
CA PHE A 233 10.02 10.39 0.11
C PHE A 233 10.45 8.97 -0.27
N VAL A 234 11.00 8.26 0.68
CA VAL A 234 11.58 6.93 0.45
C VAL A 234 10.73 5.86 1.13
N GLU A 235 10.38 4.81 0.39
CA GLU A 235 9.61 3.69 0.91
C GLU A 235 10.56 2.61 1.47
N PRO A 236 10.47 2.31 2.79
CA PRO A 236 11.44 1.46 3.46
C PRO A 236 11.38 -0.01 3.06
N SER A 237 10.21 -0.56 2.64
CA SER A 237 10.15 -1.95 2.20
C SER A 237 10.84 -2.17 0.85
N LEU A 238 10.88 -1.14 -0.01
CA LEU A 238 11.68 -1.15 -1.23
C LEU A 238 13.18 -1.29 -0.90
N LEU A 239 13.67 -0.51 0.09
CA LEU A 239 15.05 -0.62 0.53
C LEU A 239 15.35 -1.99 1.12
N ASP A 240 14.43 -2.53 1.93
CA ASP A 240 14.52 -3.85 2.55
C ASP A 240 14.49 -4.99 1.51
N ASP A 241 13.70 -4.84 0.45
CA ASP A 241 13.67 -5.78 -0.67
C ASP A 241 15.00 -5.77 -1.45
N LEU A 242 15.55 -4.58 -1.75
CA LEU A 242 16.86 -4.45 -2.41
C LEU A 242 18.01 -4.96 -1.53
N ASP A 243 17.92 -4.76 -0.21
CA ASP A 243 18.92 -5.31 0.72
C ASP A 243 18.88 -6.84 0.74
N ALA A 244 17.71 -7.44 0.69
CA ALA A 244 17.55 -8.87 0.59
C ALA A 244 18.13 -9.46 -0.72
N MET A 245 18.03 -8.73 -1.84
CA MET A 245 18.57 -9.15 -3.14
C MET A 245 20.10 -9.13 -3.21
N LYS A 246 20.80 -8.54 -2.24
CA LYS A 246 22.27 -8.60 -2.16
C LYS A 246 22.80 -10.02 -1.91
N ASN A 247 21.97 -10.89 -1.40
CA ASN A 247 22.25 -12.29 -1.19
C ASN A 247 21.50 -13.13 -2.24
N LYS A 248 21.75 -14.45 -2.24
CA LYS A 248 20.95 -15.42 -2.97
C LYS A 248 19.49 -15.32 -2.51
N TYR A 249 18.54 -15.39 -3.43
CA TYR A 249 17.12 -15.27 -3.14
C TYR A 249 16.28 -16.21 -4.02
N LEU A 250 15.05 -16.44 -3.60
CA LEU A 250 14.06 -17.23 -4.33
C LEU A 250 13.00 -16.33 -4.95
N VAL A 251 12.57 -16.67 -6.15
CA VAL A 251 11.43 -16.02 -6.83
C VAL A 251 10.34 -17.05 -7.07
N LYS A 252 9.10 -16.72 -6.66
CA LYS A 252 7.95 -17.58 -6.89
C LYS A 252 7.51 -17.52 -8.34
N VAL A 253 7.60 -18.66 -9.04
CA VAL A 253 7.20 -18.77 -10.46
C VAL A 253 5.75 -19.23 -10.57
N LYS A 254 5.37 -20.28 -9.80
CA LYS A 254 4.03 -20.85 -9.72
C LYS A 254 3.68 -21.18 -8.26
N LYS A 255 2.47 -21.70 -8.03
CA LYS A 255 1.96 -22.01 -6.68
C LYS A 255 2.96 -22.77 -5.82
N ASP A 256 3.60 -23.80 -6.37
CA ASP A 256 4.49 -24.72 -5.63
C ASP A 256 5.91 -24.77 -6.23
N GLU A 257 6.26 -23.79 -7.08
CA GLU A 257 7.53 -23.72 -7.78
C GLU A 257 8.23 -22.39 -7.48
N THR A 258 9.47 -22.47 -7.03
CA THR A 258 10.36 -21.34 -6.83
C THR A 258 11.59 -21.48 -7.72
N GLN A 259 12.07 -20.36 -8.24
CA GLN A 259 13.33 -20.27 -8.97
C GLN A 259 14.38 -19.61 -8.08
N GLU A 260 15.52 -20.26 -7.98
CA GLU A 260 16.67 -19.69 -7.30
C GLU A 260 17.34 -18.62 -8.17
N LYS A 261 17.71 -17.51 -7.58
CA LYS A 261 18.44 -16.41 -8.19
C LYS A 261 19.74 -16.16 -7.41
N PRO A 262 20.86 -15.89 -8.10
CA PRO A 262 22.09 -15.50 -7.43
C PRO A 262 21.92 -14.10 -6.80
N ALA A 263 22.88 -13.71 -5.95
CA ALA A 263 23.00 -12.36 -5.45
C ALA A 263 22.98 -11.34 -6.61
N ASN A 264 22.22 -10.25 -6.44
CA ASN A 264 22.10 -9.20 -7.44
C ASN A 264 23.02 -8.01 -7.08
N PRO A 265 24.17 -7.83 -7.75
CA PRO A 265 25.08 -6.73 -7.46
C PRO A 265 24.48 -5.36 -7.77
N GLU A 266 23.53 -5.27 -8.73
CA GLU A 266 22.89 -4.01 -9.08
C GLU A 266 22.01 -3.48 -7.94
N ALA A 267 21.43 -4.36 -7.12
CA ALA A 267 20.69 -3.96 -5.93
C ALA A 267 21.62 -3.28 -4.90
N ALA A 268 22.81 -3.85 -4.68
CA ALA A 268 23.81 -3.25 -3.80
C ALA A 268 24.33 -1.89 -4.33
N ASN A 269 24.59 -1.82 -5.65
CA ASN A 269 25.03 -0.61 -6.34
C ASN A 269 23.97 0.49 -6.25
N TRP A 270 22.69 0.15 -6.47
CA TRP A 270 21.58 1.09 -6.38
C TRP A 270 21.43 1.68 -4.97
N LEU A 271 21.47 0.82 -3.94
CA LEU A 271 21.42 1.27 -2.53
C LEU A 271 22.59 2.21 -2.19
N THR A 272 23.80 1.88 -2.64
CA THR A 272 24.98 2.71 -2.42
C THR A 272 24.86 4.06 -3.14
N THR A 273 24.38 4.05 -4.37
CA THR A 273 24.11 5.26 -5.16
C THR A 273 23.11 6.16 -4.45
N MET A 274 22.00 5.60 -3.96
CA MET A 274 20.99 6.37 -3.24
C MET A 274 21.51 6.94 -1.91
N ARG A 275 22.24 6.16 -1.13
CA ARG A 275 22.91 6.67 0.10
C ARG A 275 23.75 7.90 -0.19
N THR A 276 24.60 7.81 -1.19
CA THR A 276 25.51 8.91 -1.59
C THR A 276 24.72 10.12 -2.11
N ALA A 277 23.77 9.89 -3.00
CA ALA A 277 22.99 10.97 -3.63
C ALA A 277 22.13 11.72 -2.61
N LEU A 278 21.55 11.02 -1.64
CA LEU A 278 20.66 11.58 -0.63
C LEU A 278 21.38 12.06 0.64
N ALA A 279 22.69 11.89 0.75
CA ALA A 279 23.45 12.19 1.97
C ALA A 279 23.21 13.59 2.55
N ALA A 280 23.07 14.61 1.69
CA ALA A 280 22.86 16.00 2.09
C ALA A 280 21.44 16.54 1.76
N SER A 281 20.52 15.69 1.31
CA SER A 281 19.16 16.07 0.96
C SER A 281 18.18 15.74 2.09
N PRO A 282 17.06 16.47 2.26
CA PRO A 282 16.00 16.07 3.17
C PRO A 282 15.40 14.74 2.73
N VAL A 283 15.29 13.79 3.65
CA VAL A 283 14.69 12.47 3.41
C VAL A 283 13.60 12.22 4.43
N VAL A 284 12.44 11.83 3.94
CA VAL A 284 11.29 11.39 4.72
C VAL A 284 11.02 9.93 4.39
N ALA A 285 11.01 9.07 5.39
CA ALA A 285 10.53 7.71 5.21
C ALA A 285 9.01 7.71 5.24
N VAL A 286 8.36 7.19 4.17
CA VAL A 286 6.94 6.85 4.25
C VAL A 286 6.76 5.65 5.19
N PRO A 287 5.55 5.38 5.72
CA PRO A 287 5.33 4.18 6.49
C PRO A 287 5.73 2.92 5.71
N TYR A 288 6.29 1.91 6.38
CA TYR A 288 6.76 0.66 5.76
C TYR A 288 5.68 0.01 4.91
N ALA A 289 6.02 -0.34 3.69
CA ALA A 289 5.14 -0.90 2.66
C ALA A 289 4.03 0.05 2.18
N ASP A 290 4.09 1.33 2.53
CA ASP A 290 3.16 2.34 2.04
C ASP A 290 1.68 1.95 2.21
N PRO A 291 1.20 1.76 3.46
CA PRO A 291 -0.14 1.25 3.72
C PRO A 291 -1.23 2.20 3.26
N ASP A 292 -2.39 1.63 2.97
CA ASP A 292 -3.61 2.36 2.65
C ASP A 292 -4.30 2.85 3.94
N VAL A 293 -3.81 3.97 4.49
CA VAL A 293 -4.19 4.43 5.83
C VAL A 293 -5.69 4.68 5.95
N ALA A 294 -6.35 5.27 4.93
CA ALA A 294 -7.78 5.50 4.94
C ALA A 294 -8.57 4.18 5.00
N ALA A 295 -8.19 3.21 4.17
CA ALA A 295 -8.81 1.89 4.21
C ALA A 295 -8.59 1.19 5.56
N LEU A 296 -7.42 1.34 6.19
CA LEU A 296 -7.12 0.74 7.48
C LEU A 296 -7.96 1.36 8.60
N ALA A 297 -8.13 2.68 8.62
CA ALA A 297 -9.01 3.39 9.55
C ALA A 297 -10.46 2.90 9.40
N HIS A 298 -10.98 2.86 8.17
CA HIS A 298 -12.37 2.42 7.91
C HIS A 298 -12.62 0.95 8.22
N GLN A 299 -11.58 0.12 8.24
CA GLN A 299 -11.72 -1.32 8.45
C GLN A 299 -11.21 -1.80 9.82
N GLY A 300 -10.89 -0.89 10.76
CA GLY A 300 -10.48 -1.24 12.12
C GLY A 300 -9.13 -1.97 12.19
N LEU A 301 -8.18 -1.57 11.36
CA LEU A 301 -6.77 -2.00 11.39
C LEU A 301 -5.88 -0.89 11.98
N ASP A 302 -6.35 -0.25 13.05
CA ASP A 302 -5.84 1.01 13.60
C ASP A 302 -4.40 0.95 14.10
N THR A 303 -3.94 -0.23 14.50
CA THR A 303 -2.58 -0.43 14.99
C THR A 303 -1.54 -0.50 13.86
N GLN A 304 -1.94 -0.80 12.64
CA GLN A 304 -1.01 -1.05 11.54
C GLN A 304 -0.27 0.21 11.06
N PRO A 305 -0.89 1.39 10.92
CA PRO A 305 -0.18 2.60 10.52
C PRO A 305 0.94 2.99 11.48
N GLY A 306 0.71 2.96 12.78
CA GLY A 306 1.75 3.24 13.79
C GLY A 306 2.93 2.26 13.71
N ARG A 307 2.64 0.96 13.56
CA ARG A 307 3.69 -0.08 13.37
C ARG A 307 4.46 0.13 12.06
N ALA A 308 3.78 0.54 10.98
CA ALA A 308 4.41 0.83 9.70
C ALA A 308 5.34 2.04 9.78
N ILE A 309 4.97 3.09 10.52
CA ILE A 309 5.82 4.27 10.74
C ILE A 309 7.08 3.88 11.53
N GLU A 310 6.92 3.15 12.62
CA GLU A 310 8.04 2.73 13.48
C GLU A 310 9.02 1.82 12.72
N LEU A 311 8.52 0.75 12.07
CA LEU A 311 9.35 -0.17 11.28
C LEU A 311 9.99 0.57 10.09
N GLY A 312 9.23 1.47 9.45
CA GLY A 312 9.72 2.29 8.34
C GLY A 312 10.91 3.16 8.74
N ARG A 313 10.82 3.85 9.89
CA ARG A 313 11.92 4.63 10.45
C ARG A 313 13.17 3.78 10.69
N GLN A 314 13.00 2.63 11.37
CA GLN A 314 14.10 1.72 11.69
C GLN A 314 14.80 1.20 10.42
N LYS A 315 14.03 0.71 9.45
CA LYS A 315 14.57 0.14 8.20
C LYS A 315 15.24 1.21 7.34
N ALA A 316 14.60 2.36 7.14
CA ALA A 316 15.16 3.44 6.33
C ALA A 316 16.44 4.00 6.96
N ALA A 317 16.47 4.22 8.28
CA ALA A 317 17.67 4.71 8.96
C ALA A 317 18.83 3.73 8.85
N ALA A 318 18.59 2.44 9.06
CA ALA A 318 19.62 1.40 8.94
C ALA A 318 20.16 1.29 7.51
N LEU A 319 19.25 1.26 6.50
CA LEU A 319 19.61 1.01 5.11
C LEU A 319 20.19 2.25 4.42
N LEU A 320 19.78 3.46 4.77
CA LEU A 320 20.35 4.71 4.30
C LEU A 320 21.55 5.17 5.15
N GLN A 321 21.82 4.53 6.29
CA GLN A 321 22.89 4.85 7.22
C GLN A 321 22.86 6.31 7.71
N ARG A 322 21.65 6.81 8.01
CA ARG A 322 21.40 8.16 8.51
C ARG A 322 20.06 8.24 9.24
N GLU A 323 19.86 9.25 10.05
CA GLU A 323 18.53 9.57 10.54
C GLU A 323 17.61 9.98 9.42
N VAL A 324 16.37 9.52 9.47
CA VAL A 324 15.29 9.87 8.55
C VAL A 324 14.09 10.38 9.32
N LYS A 325 13.36 11.32 8.74
CA LYS A 325 12.13 11.86 9.30
C LYS A 325 10.94 10.98 8.92
N THR A 326 9.94 10.93 9.80
CA THR A 326 8.67 10.22 9.58
C THR A 326 7.46 11.10 9.90
N ASN A 327 7.71 12.34 10.33
CA ASN A 327 6.67 13.26 10.75
C ASN A 327 5.86 13.86 9.60
N ILE A 328 6.24 13.61 8.34
CA ILE A 328 5.48 14.03 7.16
C ILE A 328 4.90 12.80 6.48
N ASN A 329 3.58 12.70 6.38
CA ASN A 329 2.91 11.67 5.61
C ASN A 329 2.45 12.20 4.24
N TRP A 330 2.67 11.41 3.21
CA TRP A 330 2.16 11.63 1.87
C TRP A 330 1.22 10.48 1.52
N PRO A 331 -0.11 10.63 1.71
CA PRO A 331 -1.06 9.55 1.49
C PRO A 331 -1.21 9.18 0.00
N PRO A 332 -1.75 8.00 -0.32
CA PRO A 332 -2.04 7.60 -1.70
C PRO A 332 -2.85 8.65 -2.45
N ALA A 333 -2.46 8.97 -3.68
CA ALA A 333 -3.02 10.05 -4.50
C ALA A 333 -3.02 11.44 -3.85
N GLY A 334 -2.38 11.63 -2.69
CA GLY A 334 -2.47 12.86 -1.89
C GLY A 334 -3.85 13.07 -1.29
N MET A 335 -4.62 12.00 -1.07
CA MET A 335 -5.99 12.02 -0.55
C MET A 335 -6.05 11.41 0.84
N LEU A 336 -6.70 12.10 1.76
CA LEU A 336 -6.83 11.70 3.16
C LEU A 336 -8.19 12.18 3.67
N ASP A 337 -8.81 11.42 4.56
CA ASP A 337 -9.99 11.85 5.33
C ASP A 337 -9.65 12.13 6.80
N ALA A 338 -10.64 12.54 7.58
CA ALA A 338 -10.43 12.90 8.98
C ALA A 338 -10.02 11.71 9.83
N ASP A 339 -10.64 10.53 9.64
CA ASP A 339 -10.37 9.33 10.43
C ASP A 339 -8.92 8.87 10.23
N ALA A 340 -8.45 8.87 8.99
CA ALA A 340 -7.06 8.56 8.67
C ALA A 340 -6.06 9.61 9.18
N LEU A 341 -6.43 10.90 9.17
CA LEU A 341 -5.61 11.97 9.76
C LEU A 341 -5.45 11.76 11.27
N ASP A 342 -6.55 11.48 11.95
CA ASP A 342 -6.56 11.24 13.40
C ASP A 342 -5.69 10.04 13.75
N LEU A 343 -5.83 8.94 13.00
CA LEU A 343 -5.03 7.73 13.18
C LEU A 343 -3.52 7.98 13.02
N LEU A 344 -3.12 8.80 12.05
CA LEU A 344 -1.72 9.20 11.87
C LEU A 344 -1.22 10.11 13.00
N SER A 345 -2.09 11.00 13.52
CA SER A 345 -1.75 11.99 14.53
C SER A 345 -1.51 11.38 15.92
N VAL A 346 -2.14 10.25 16.25
CA VAL A 346 -1.99 9.54 17.54
C VAL A 346 -0.84 8.53 17.54
N SER A 347 -0.18 8.31 16.41
CA SER A 347 0.95 7.38 16.33
C SER A 347 2.09 7.80 17.25
N LYS A 348 2.84 6.83 17.80
CA LYS A 348 4.00 7.08 18.66
C LYS A 348 5.03 8.01 18.01
N ASP A 349 5.37 7.73 16.76
CA ASP A 349 6.16 8.62 15.90
C ASP A 349 5.15 9.56 15.18
N LYS A 350 4.72 10.61 15.87
CA LYS A 350 3.63 11.50 15.49
C LYS A 350 3.84 12.10 14.09
N VAL A 351 2.81 12.00 13.25
CA VAL A 351 2.72 12.76 11.99
C VAL A 351 2.15 14.14 12.30
N ASP A 352 2.92 15.18 12.06
CA ASP A 352 2.56 16.60 12.27
C ASP A 352 2.36 17.37 10.96
N THR A 353 2.65 16.74 9.83
CA THR A 353 2.55 17.35 8.51
C THR A 353 2.02 16.32 7.50
N VAL A 354 1.10 16.74 6.62
CA VAL A 354 0.58 15.90 5.53
C VAL A 354 0.76 16.60 4.19
N LEU A 355 1.14 15.84 3.15
CA LEU A 355 1.28 16.33 1.78
C LEU A 355 0.07 15.88 0.95
N LEU A 356 -0.77 16.82 0.56
CA LEU A 356 -2.08 16.59 -0.02
C LEU A 356 -2.18 17.09 -1.47
N ASN A 357 -3.13 16.54 -2.19
CA ASN A 357 -3.56 17.05 -3.49
C ASN A 357 -4.45 18.30 -3.29
N SER A 358 -4.44 19.22 -4.26
CA SER A 358 -5.26 20.42 -4.23
C SER A 358 -6.78 20.15 -4.20
N THR A 359 -7.23 19.00 -4.71
CA THR A 359 -8.63 18.59 -4.65
C THR A 359 -9.06 18.09 -3.27
N ASN A 360 -8.13 17.59 -2.47
CA ASN A 360 -8.42 17.12 -1.10
C ASN A 360 -8.59 18.27 -0.12
N LEU A 361 -7.90 19.40 -0.34
CA LEU A 361 -7.96 20.56 0.55
C LEU A 361 -8.07 21.86 -0.26
N PRO A 362 -9.20 22.10 -0.95
CA PRO A 362 -9.40 23.30 -1.76
C PRO A 362 -9.54 24.57 -0.89
N PRO A 363 -9.22 25.74 -1.43
CA PRO A 363 -9.50 27.00 -0.75
C PRO A 363 -11.01 27.25 -0.63
N GLN A 364 -11.43 27.80 0.51
CA GLN A 364 -12.83 28.17 0.76
C GLN A 364 -12.90 29.54 1.46
N PRO A 365 -13.49 30.57 0.82
CA PRO A 365 -14.08 30.53 -0.53
C PRO A 365 -13.03 30.31 -1.64
N PRO A 366 -13.44 29.91 -2.84
CA PRO A 366 -12.54 29.84 -4.00
C PRO A 366 -11.88 31.21 -4.27
N VAL A 367 -10.61 31.19 -4.61
CA VAL A 367 -9.81 32.40 -4.87
C VAL A 367 -9.35 32.44 -6.32
N PRO A 368 -9.26 33.65 -6.95
CA PRO A 368 -8.85 33.78 -8.35
C PRO A 368 -7.31 33.75 -8.54
N PHE A 369 -6.56 33.42 -7.51
CA PHE A 369 -5.11 33.37 -7.52
C PHE A 369 -4.61 32.06 -6.91
N THR A 370 -3.34 31.73 -7.11
CA THR A 370 -2.70 30.57 -6.52
C THR A 370 -2.56 30.75 -5.01
N PRO A 371 -3.23 29.94 -4.17
CA PRO A 371 -3.11 30.05 -2.71
C PRO A 371 -1.75 29.60 -2.22
N ASP A 372 -1.33 30.05 -1.03
CA ASP A 372 -0.15 29.51 -0.35
C ASP A 372 -0.33 27.99 -0.15
N ALA A 373 0.74 27.21 -0.34
CA ALA A 373 0.67 25.76 -0.24
C ALA A 373 0.39 25.27 1.19
N ALA A 374 0.72 26.05 2.22
CA ALA A 374 0.55 25.62 3.60
C ALA A 374 -0.82 26.02 4.18
N GLY A 375 -1.42 25.08 4.88
CA GLY A 375 -2.64 25.27 5.67
C GLY A 375 -2.53 24.51 7.00
N THR A 376 -3.55 24.68 7.85
CA THR A 376 -3.66 23.93 9.11
C THR A 376 -4.91 23.09 9.08
N LEU A 377 -4.82 21.87 9.55
CA LEU A 377 -5.92 20.93 9.81
C LEU A 377 -5.97 20.63 11.30
N ASP A 378 -7.16 20.46 11.83
CA ASP A 378 -7.37 20.00 13.19
C ASP A 378 -7.40 18.46 13.21
N SER A 379 -6.77 17.87 14.21
CA SER A 379 -6.82 16.44 14.50
C SER A 379 -7.02 16.22 16.00
N VAL A 380 -7.36 15.00 16.39
CA VAL A 380 -7.53 14.62 17.81
C VAL A 380 -6.27 14.87 18.65
N SER A 381 -5.09 14.91 18.06
CA SER A 381 -3.82 15.19 18.74
C SER A 381 -3.34 16.63 18.60
N GLY A 382 -4.21 17.53 18.11
CA GLY A 382 -3.93 18.96 17.89
C GLY A 382 -3.67 19.30 16.41
N PRO A 383 -3.20 20.51 16.12
CA PRO A 383 -3.06 21.01 14.75
C PRO A 383 -1.98 20.27 13.96
N VAL A 384 -2.31 19.94 12.72
CA VAL A 384 -1.43 19.32 11.72
C VAL A 384 -1.22 20.29 10.56
N THR A 385 0.00 20.44 10.09
CA THR A 385 0.32 21.22 8.90
C THR A 385 -0.11 20.46 7.65
N ALA A 386 -0.95 21.07 6.82
CA ALA A 386 -1.26 20.56 5.50
C ALA A 386 -0.42 21.29 4.44
N LEU A 387 0.31 20.56 3.63
CA LEU A 387 1.02 21.07 2.46
C LEU A 387 0.28 20.60 1.21
N VAL A 388 -0.17 21.54 0.38
CA VAL A 388 -0.99 21.25 -0.79
C VAL A 388 -0.16 21.43 -2.05
N ALA A 389 -0.05 20.35 -2.83
CA ALA A 389 0.69 20.35 -4.08
C ALA A 389 -0.06 21.12 -5.17
N ASP A 390 0.69 21.92 -5.97
CA ASP A 390 0.18 22.55 -7.19
C ASP A 390 0.05 21.50 -8.29
N ALA A 391 -1.20 21.22 -8.70
CA ALA A 391 -1.49 20.15 -9.65
C ALA A 391 -0.89 20.43 -11.04
N GLU A 392 -0.93 21.68 -11.53
CA GLU A 392 -0.42 21.99 -12.88
C GLU A 392 1.10 21.92 -12.95
N LEU A 393 1.80 22.40 -11.93
CA LEU A 393 3.26 22.26 -11.86
C LEU A 393 3.69 20.80 -11.66
N SER A 394 2.96 20.02 -10.87
CA SER A 394 3.24 18.60 -10.66
C SER A 394 3.08 17.79 -11.95
N LYS A 395 2.05 18.06 -12.76
CA LYS A 395 1.86 17.45 -14.09
C LYS A 395 3.02 17.70 -15.06
N LEU A 396 3.77 18.79 -14.90
CA LEU A 396 4.93 19.05 -15.78
C LEU A 396 6.08 18.07 -15.52
N PHE A 397 6.18 17.54 -14.31
CA PHE A 397 7.15 16.49 -13.97
C PHE A 397 6.71 15.12 -14.48
N GLU A 398 5.40 14.94 -14.70
CA GLU A 398 4.76 13.69 -15.13
C GLU A 398 3.81 13.95 -16.31
N PRO A 399 4.31 14.33 -17.48
CA PRO A 399 3.45 14.58 -18.63
C PRO A 399 2.78 13.29 -19.12
N ALA A 400 1.47 13.38 -19.41
CA ALA A 400 0.66 12.23 -19.87
C ALA A 400 1.12 11.65 -21.23
N ALA A 401 1.89 12.42 -22.02
CA ALA A 401 2.44 12.00 -23.29
C ALA A 401 3.87 12.51 -23.44
N PRO A 402 4.71 11.87 -24.27
CA PRO A 402 6.05 12.37 -24.56
C PRO A 402 6.00 13.82 -25.05
N THR A 403 6.72 14.69 -24.37
CA THR A 403 6.76 16.13 -24.68
C THR A 403 8.21 16.58 -24.92
N SER A 404 8.36 17.71 -25.63
CA SER A 404 9.65 18.34 -25.76
C SER A 404 10.11 18.92 -24.42
N VAL A 405 11.34 18.57 -23.99
CA VAL A 405 11.96 19.12 -22.80
C VAL A 405 11.99 20.64 -22.83
N LEU A 406 12.25 21.24 -23.99
CA LEU A 406 12.24 22.68 -24.20
C LEU A 406 10.87 23.28 -23.89
N LEU A 407 9.80 22.72 -24.50
CA LEU A 407 8.44 23.25 -24.35
C LEU A 407 7.93 23.06 -22.92
N SER A 408 8.22 21.92 -22.31
CA SER A 408 7.90 21.70 -20.88
C SER A 408 8.63 22.69 -19.97
N THR A 409 9.90 22.99 -20.27
CA THR A 409 10.67 23.99 -19.54
C THR A 409 10.10 25.40 -19.72
N GLN A 410 9.71 25.76 -20.95
CA GLN A 410 9.03 27.05 -21.23
C GLN A 410 7.71 27.16 -20.49
N ARG A 411 6.92 26.08 -20.44
CA ARG A 411 5.69 26.05 -19.67
C ARG A 411 5.95 26.19 -18.18
N PHE A 412 6.96 25.53 -17.63
CA PHE A 412 7.35 25.64 -16.23
C PHE A 412 7.77 27.07 -15.87
N ILE A 413 8.57 27.72 -16.73
CA ILE A 413 8.95 29.12 -16.58
C ILE A 413 7.69 30.01 -16.58
N ALA A 414 6.77 29.77 -17.52
CA ALA A 414 5.54 30.53 -17.66
C ALA A 414 4.61 30.37 -16.43
N GLU A 415 4.33 29.12 -16.00
CA GLU A 415 3.48 28.82 -14.83
C GLU A 415 4.02 29.52 -13.57
N THR A 416 5.31 29.38 -13.30
CA THR A 416 5.91 29.98 -12.11
C THR A 416 5.98 31.52 -12.19
N ALA A 417 6.16 32.08 -13.39
CA ALA A 417 6.11 33.52 -13.60
C ALA A 417 4.68 34.07 -13.45
N MET A 418 3.66 33.35 -13.92
CA MET A 418 2.26 33.72 -13.71
C MET A 418 1.93 33.81 -12.22
N ILE A 419 2.34 32.80 -11.41
CA ILE A 419 2.15 32.84 -9.94
C ILE A 419 2.82 34.07 -9.33
N ALA A 420 4.02 34.42 -9.80
CA ALA A 420 4.75 35.58 -9.31
C ALA A 420 4.15 36.93 -9.78
N ALA A 421 3.44 36.94 -10.92
CA ALA A 421 2.82 38.10 -11.53
C ALA A 421 1.36 38.34 -11.09
N GLU A 422 0.76 37.44 -10.32
CA GLU A 422 -0.63 37.56 -9.87
C GLU A 422 -0.86 38.87 -9.09
N ALA A 423 -1.96 39.54 -9.42
CA ALA A 423 -2.30 40.84 -8.82
C ALA A 423 -2.45 40.76 -7.28
N GLY A 424 -1.96 41.78 -6.58
CA GLY A 424 -2.03 41.84 -5.12
C GLY A 424 -1.01 40.99 -4.37
N GLN A 425 -0.10 40.33 -5.05
CA GLN A 425 0.99 39.59 -4.39
C GLN A 425 2.06 40.57 -3.88
N THR A 426 2.06 40.83 -2.59
CA THR A 426 3.05 41.67 -1.90
C THR A 426 4.06 40.86 -1.10
N SER A 427 3.74 39.60 -0.79
CA SER A 427 4.55 38.68 0.02
C SER A 427 4.88 37.39 -0.73
N PRO A 428 6.04 36.78 -0.46
CA PRO A 428 6.38 35.47 -1.02
C PRO A 428 5.34 34.41 -0.65
N ARG A 429 4.93 33.60 -1.61
CA ARG A 429 4.10 32.40 -1.40
C ARG A 429 4.95 31.15 -1.38
N SER A 430 4.43 30.10 -0.75
CA SER A 430 4.99 28.77 -0.82
C SER A 430 4.26 27.97 -1.91
N ILE A 431 5.01 27.23 -2.69
CA ILE A 431 4.54 26.39 -3.79
C ILE A 431 5.14 25.01 -3.57
N VAL A 432 4.35 23.95 -3.74
CA VAL A 432 4.80 22.57 -3.60
C VAL A 432 4.55 21.81 -4.91
N ILE A 433 5.57 21.09 -5.38
CA ILE A 433 5.48 20.17 -6.51
C ILE A 433 5.61 18.75 -5.97
N ALA A 434 4.64 17.90 -6.33
CA ALA A 434 4.61 16.50 -5.96
C ALA A 434 3.99 15.68 -7.11
N PRO A 435 4.78 14.99 -7.95
CA PRO A 435 4.26 14.08 -8.98
C PRO A 435 3.63 12.85 -8.34
N SER A 436 3.00 11.99 -9.16
CA SER A 436 2.39 10.75 -8.66
C SER A 436 3.41 9.87 -7.95
N ARG A 437 2.99 9.21 -6.87
CA ARG A 437 3.90 8.52 -5.96
C ARG A 437 4.66 7.34 -6.60
N ARG A 438 4.09 6.72 -7.65
CA ARG A 438 4.73 5.62 -8.43
C ARG A 438 4.90 6.00 -9.90
N TRP A 439 5.18 7.29 -10.16
CA TRP A 439 5.41 7.79 -11.50
C TRP A 439 6.62 7.14 -12.20
N ASP A 440 6.66 7.23 -13.52
CA ASP A 440 7.81 6.83 -14.34
C ASP A 440 8.52 8.07 -14.86
N PRO A 441 9.61 8.50 -14.22
CA PRO A 441 10.25 9.78 -14.52
C PRO A 441 11.07 9.75 -15.80
N ASN A 442 11.06 10.87 -16.53
CA ASN A 442 12.06 11.15 -17.54
C ASN A 442 13.22 11.96 -16.93
N PRO A 443 14.41 11.38 -16.70
CA PRO A 443 15.52 12.07 -16.04
C PRO A 443 15.95 13.36 -16.72
N THR A 444 15.93 13.38 -18.05
CA THR A 444 16.30 14.58 -18.83
C THR A 444 15.34 15.73 -18.57
N LEU A 445 14.04 15.45 -18.58
CA LEU A 445 13.00 16.44 -18.29
C LEU A 445 13.09 16.95 -16.85
N VAL A 446 13.05 16.02 -15.90
CA VAL A 446 13.03 16.36 -14.45
C VAL A 446 14.25 17.19 -14.07
N ASN A 447 15.44 16.80 -14.53
CA ASN A 447 16.69 17.54 -14.28
C ASN A 447 16.67 18.93 -14.94
N ALA A 448 16.10 19.06 -16.16
CA ALA A 448 15.97 20.36 -16.82
C ALA A 448 15.03 21.29 -16.02
N LEU A 449 13.89 20.78 -15.52
CA LEU A 449 12.94 21.56 -14.72
C LEU A 449 13.56 22.01 -13.40
N MET A 450 14.24 21.11 -12.67
CA MET A 450 14.89 21.45 -11.40
C MET A 450 16.03 22.45 -11.60
N LYS A 451 16.85 22.27 -12.63
CA LYS A 451 17.92 23.20 -12.98
C LYS A 451 17.38 24.59 -13.34
N THR A 452 16.25 24.64 -14.06
CA THR A 452 15.57 25.89 -14.40
C THR A 452 15.02 26.55 -13.15
N ALA A 453 14.31 25.81 -12.30
CA ALA A 453 13.76 26.33 -11.02
C ALA A 453 14.82 27.03 -10.17
N ASN A 454 16.03 26.46 -10.11
CA ASN A 454 17.15 27.04 -9.35
C ASN A 454 17.72 28.34 -9.91
N LYS A 455 17.40 28.69 -11.18
CA LYS A 455 17.92 29.88 -11.87
C LYS A 455 16.92 31.02 -11.95
N LEU A 456 15.62 30.75 -11.75
CA LEU A 456 14.57 31.76 -11.91
C LEU A 456 14.62 32.78 -10.76
N PRO A 457 14.67 34.11 -11.07
CA PRO A 457 14.85 35.11 -10.02
C PRO A 457 13.64 35.29 -9.10
N TRP A 458 12.44 34.84 -9.50
CA TRP A 458 11.22 34.86 -8.69
C TRP A 458 10.98 33.58 -7.90
N LEU A 459 11.93 32.62 -7.93
CA LEU A 459 11.85 31.37 -7.15
C LEU A 459 13.01 31.25 -6.17
N GLN A 460 12.72 30.56 -5.07
CA GLN A 460 13.71 30.10 -4.09
C GLN A 460 13.44 28.65 -3.77
N LEU A 461 14.30 27.75 -4.22
CA LEU A 461 14.19 26.34 -3.85
C LEU A 461 14.41 26.18 -2.35
N THR A 462 13.55 25.42 -1.71
CA THR A 462 13.57 25.17 -0.26
C THR A 462 13.16 23.73 0.06
N ALA A 463 13.55 23.23 1.22
CA ALA A 463 13.08 21.94 1.73
C ALA A 463 11.58 22.01 2.08
N LEU A 464 10.86 20.92 1.85
CA LEU A 464 9.41 20.84 2.12
C LEU A 464 9.09 21.19 3.58
N GLU A 465 9.86 20.70 4.52
CA GLU A 465 9.69 20.92 5.96
C GLU A 465 9.81 22.38 6.42
N SER A 466 10.45 23.23 5.61
CA SER A 466 10.59 24.65 5.90
C SER A 466 9.34 25.47 5.54
N ILE A 467 8.39 24.84 4.84
CA ILE A 467 7.10 25.46 4.52
C ILE A 467 6.17 25.28 5.72
N LYS A 468 5.69 26.39 6.24
CA LYS A 468 4.78 26.43 7.41
C LYS A 468 3.61 27.36 7.13
N PRO A 469 2.44 27.11 7.73
CA PRO A 469 1.31 28.03 7.64
C PRO A 469 1.69 29.43 8.13
N THR A 470 1.18 30.44 7.47
CA THR A 470 1.36 31.85 7.84
C THR A 470 0.01 32.49 8.14
N LYS A 471 0.01 33.69 8.77
CA LYS A 471 -1.21 34.46 8.99
C LYS A 471 -1.91 34.87 7.70
N LEU A 472 -1.21 34.81 6.58
CA LEU A 472 -1.71 35.15 5.24
C LEU A 472 -2.20 33.94 4.47
N SER A 473 -2.19 32.76 5.09
CA SER A 473 -2.70 31.53 4.45
C SER A 473 -4.19 31.69 4.17
N VAL A 474 -4.59 31.32 2.96
CA VAL A 474 -6.00 31.35 2.55
C VAL A 474 -6.77 30.29 3.34
N PRO A 475 -7.96 30.61 3.88
CA PRO A 475 -8.81 29.61 4.52
C PRO A 475 -9.12 28.46 3.54
N ARG A 476 -9.16 27.27 4.07
CA ARG A 476 -9.43 26.05 3.27
C ARG A 476 -10.67 25.37 3.80
N ALA A 477 -11.37 24.66 2.93
CA ALA A 477 -12.40 23.69 3.34
C ALA A 477 -11.76 22.62 4.25
N GLY A 478 -12.57 21.85 4.95
CA GLY A 478 -12.12 20.61 5.56
C GLY A 478 -11.64 19.61 4.48
N LEU A 479 -11.11 18.49 4.91
CA LEU A 479 -10.69 17.44 3.99
C LEU A 479 -11.87 16.97 3.13
N THR A 480 -11.71 17.04 1.83
CA THR A 480 -12.69 16.58 0.85
C THR A 480 -12.36 15.15 0.45
N TYR A 481 -13.14 14.19 0.93
CA TYR A 481 -12.98 12.78 0.62
C TYR A 481 -14.32 12.22 0.17
N THR A 482 -14.41 11.84 -1.10
CA THR A 482 -15.66 11.50 -1.76
C THR A 482 -15.94 10.00 -1.74
N ASP A 483 -17.19 9.60 -2.08
CA ASP A 483 -17.51 8.19 -2.28
C ASP A 483 -16.69 7.53 -3.40
N GLN A 484 -16.19 8.31 -4.36
CA GLN A 484 -15.31 7.80 -5.40
C GLN A 484 -13.92 7.48 -4.82
N ASP A 485 -13.38 8.34 -3.93
CA ASP A 485 -12.12 8.09 -3.25
C ASP A 485 -12.20 6.83 -2.37
N ARG A 486 -13.34 6.64 -1.66
CA ARG A 486 -13.63 5.42 -0.89
C ARG A 486 -13.67 4.15 -1.75
N LYS A 487 -14.17 4.23 -2.97
CA LYS A 487 -14.17 3.08 -3.90
C LYS A 487 -12.79 2.69 -4.40
N GLU A 488 -11.85 3.61 -4.37
CA GLU A 488 -10.45 3.38 -4.76
C GLU A 488 -9.62 2.74 -3.64
N GLU A 489 -10.10 2.71 -2.41
CA GLU A 489 -9.45 2.08 -1.27
C GLU A 489 -9.36 0.55 -1.39
N LEU A 490 -8.52 -0.03 -0.54
CA LEU A 490 -8.57 -1.47 -0.30
C LEU A 490 -9.89 -1.84 0.37
N THR A 491 -10.70 -2.63 -0.33
CA THR A 491 -12.05 -2.99 0.13
C THR A 491 -12.04 -3.91 1.35
N ALA A 492 -13.12 -3.92 2.14
CA ALA A 492 -13.33 -4.88 3.23
C ALA A 492 -13.07 -6.33 2.79
N LYS A 493 -13.61 -6.74 1.63
CA LYS A 493 -13.39 -8.09 1.05
C LYS A 493 -11.91 -8.41 0.82
N TYR A 494 -11.06 -7.40 0.62
CA TYR A 494 -9.62 -7.58 0.52
C TYR A 494 -8.97 -7.64 1.90
N LEU A 495 -9.40 -6.76 2.83
CA LEU A 495 -8.77 -6.61 4.14
C LEU A 495 -9.21 -7.64 5.19
N ASP A 496 -10.40 -8.25 5.07
CA ASP A 496 -10.85 -9.28 6.03
C ASP A 496 -9.87 -10.45 6.18
N PRO A 497 -9.35 -11.06 5.09
CA PRO A 497 -8.31 -12.07 5.22
C PRO A 497 -6.99 -11.52 5.81
N VAL A 498 -6.69 -10.24 5.59
CA VAL A 498 -5.49 -9.60 6.15
C VAL A 498 -5.63 -9.42 7.67
N LYS A 499 -6.82 -9.06 8.16
CA LYS A 499 -7.14 -9.00 9.60
C LYS A 499 -6.90 -10.33 10.28
N ASP A 500 -7.39 -11.42 9.68
CA ASP A 500 -7.20 -12.78 10.20
C ASP A 500 -5.71 -13.14 10.31
N VAL A 501 -4.94 -12.81 9.27
CA VAL A 501 -3.49 -13.05 9.26
C VAL A 501 -2.79 -12.20 10.31
N ALA A 502 -3.13 -10.92 10.42
CA ALA A 502 -2.56 -9.99 11.40
C ALA A 502 -2.83 -10.45 12.84
N SER A 503 -4.07 -10.86 13.13
CA SER A 503 -4.46 -11.39 14.44
C SER A 503 -3.67 -12.64 14.81
N LYS A 504 -3.60 -13.63 13.91
CA LYS A 504 -2.84 -14.87 14.15
C LYS A 504 -1.33 -14.61 14.33
N ALA A 505 -0.76 -13.70 13.55
CA ALA A 505 0.64 -13.31 13.68
C ALA A 505 0.91 -12.64 15.04
N GLN A 506 0.00 -11.79 15.50
CA GLN A 506 0.08 -11.13 16.80
C GLN A 506 -0.02 -12.13 17.96
N LEU A 507 -0.97 -13.10 17.91
CA LEU A 507 -1.09 -14.15 18.89
C LEU A 507 0.20 -14.97 19.03
N THR A 508 0.85 -15.28 17.89
CA THR A 508 2.14 -15.98 17.91
C THR A 508 3.23 -15.14 18.60
N SER A 509 3.22 -13.83 18.43
CA SER A 509 4.15 -12.92 19.12
C SER A 509 3.93 -12.91 20.63
N LEU A 510 2.67 -12.90 21.08
CA LEU A 510 2.32 -12.88 22.50
C LEU A 510 2.81 -14.13 23.25
N ILE A 511 2.70 -15.30 22.63
CA ILE A 511 3.14 -16.55 23.28
C ILE A 511 4.65 -16.75 23.26
N THR A 512 5.37 -16.19 22.27
CA THR A 512 6.83 -16.35 22.17
C THR A 512 7.58 -15.40 23.11
N GLN A 513 6.90 -14.52 23.84
CA GLN A 513 7.49 -13.52 24.75
C GLN A 513 8.63 -12.74 24.08
N ALA A 514 8.56 -12.59 22.75
CA ALA A 514 9.62 -11.94 22.00
C ALA A 514 9.65 -10.45 22.36
N LYS A 515 10.80 -9.97 22.82
CA LYS A 515 11.06 -8.53 23.02
C LYS A 515 11.15 -7.78 21.69
N THR A 516 11.25 -8.51 20.59
CA THR A 516 11.31 -8.00 19.21
C THR A 516 9.95 -8.14 18.52
N PRO A 517 9.63 -7.27 17.54
CA PRO A 517 8.44 -7.40 16.72
C PRO A 517 8.29 -8.81 16.14
N SER A 518 7.04 -9.24 15.93
CA SER A 518 6.76 -10.54 15.32
C SER A 518 7.55 -10.72 14.03
N SER A 519 8.06 -11.92 13.77
CA SER A 519 8.72 -12.26 12.50
C SER A 519 7.81 -12.07 11.28
N PHE A 520 6.53 -11.82 11.48
CA PHE A 520 5.55 -11.56 10.42
C PHE A 520 5.10 -10.11 10.33
N ASP A 521 5.59 -9.18 11.18
CA ASP A 521 5.15 -7.78 11.16
C ASP A 521 5.36 -7.14 9.78
N ALA A 522 6.55 -7.27 9.23
CA ALA A 522 6.85 -6.75 7.90
C ALA A 522 5.97 -7.39 6.82
N ALA A 523 5.75 -8.71 6.90
CA ALA A 523 4.89 -9.45 5.98
C ALA A 523 3.43 -8.96 6.03
N VAL A 524 2.88 -8.79 7.24
CA VAL A 524 1.52 -8.27 7.44
C VAL A 524 1.39 -6.85 6.89
N LEU A 525 2.35 -5.97 7.17
CA LEU A 525 2.35 -4.60 6.65
C LEU A 525 2.39 -4.55 5.12
N ARG A 526 3.14 -5.45 4.46
CA ARG A 526 3.14 -5.55 2.98
C ARG A 526 1.76 -5.89 2.42
N LEU A 527 0.91 -6.62 3.16
CA LEU A 527 -0.47 -6.91 2.73
C LEU A 527 -1.36 -5.66 2.74
N THR A 528 -1.05 -4.66 3.55
CA THR A 528 -1.84 -3.42 3.66
C THR A 528 -1.43 -2.34 2.67
N SER A 529 -0.45 -2.61 1.80
CA SER A 529 0.09 -1.63 0.85
C SER A 529 -0.97 -1.05 -0.08
N SER A 530 -0.94 0.27 -0.24
CA SER A 530 -1.76 1.00 -1.22
C SER A 530 -1.51 0.57 -2.68
N ALA A 531 -0.38 -0.09 -2.95
CA ALA A 531 -0.07 -0.66 -4.26
C ALA A 531 -1.10 -1.71 -4.71
N TRP A 532 -1.78 -2.35 -3.77
CA TRP A 532 -2.77 -3.38 -4.06
C TRP A 532 -4.13 -2.82 -4.49
N ARG A 533 -4.40 -1.50 -4.39
CA ARG A 533 -5.64 -0.87 -4.88
C ARG A 533 -5.95 -1.28 -6.32
N ASN A 534 -4.96 -1.18 -7.21
CA ASN A 534 -5.10 -1.52 -8.64
C ASN A 534 -4.64 -2.95 -8.97
N SER A 535 -4.20 -3.72 -7.98
CA SER A 535 -3.61 -5.06 -8.13
C SER A 535 -4.13 -6.05 -7.10
N THR A 536 -5.43 -5.96 -6.73
CA THR A 536 -6.04 -6.77 -5.67
C THR A 536 -5.89 -8.27 -5.86
N ARG A 537 -5.83 -8.77 -7.12
CA ARG A 537 -5.58 -10.18 -7.40
C ARG A 537 -4.18 -10.61 -6.95
N ALA A 538 -3.17 -9.80 -7.23
CA ALA A 538 -1.79 -10.06 -6.79
C ALA A 538 -1.70 -9.97 -5.27
N GLY A 539 -2.26 -8.92 -4.66
CA GLY A 539 -2.29 -8.77 -3.21
C GLY A 539 -2.94 -9.95 -2.49
N ARG A 540 -4.08 -10.47 -2.98
CA ARG A 540 -4.71 -11.70 -2.43
C ARG A 540 -3.85 -12.94 -2.57
N ALA A 541 -3.06 -13.06 -3.65
CA ALA A 541 -2.12 -14.16 -3.78
C ALA A 541 -1.01 -14.09 -2.74
N VAL A 542 -0.50 -12.88 -2.47
CA VAL A 542 0.48 -12.63 -1.39
C VAL A 542 -0.15 -12.90 -0.01
N THR A 543 -1.40 -12.47 0.22
CA THR A 543 -2.14 -12.75 1.47
C THR A 543 -2.23 -14.26 1.73
N LYS A 544 -2.56 -15.06 0.72
CA LYS A 544 -2.59 -16.54 0.85
C LYS A 544 -1.23 -17.12 1.22
N LEU A 545 -0.16 -16.59 0.63
CA LEU A 545 1.21 -17.03 0.93
C LEU A 545 1.57 -16.76 2.39
N VAL A 546 1.32 -15.53 2.86
CA VAL A 546 1.60 -15.13 4.25
C VAL A 546 0.71 -15.88 5.22
N SER A 547 -0.59 -16.04 4.91
CA SER A 547 -1.53 -16.83 5.72
C SER A 547 -1.07 -18.29 5.90
N ALA A 548 -0.57 -18.92 4.84
CA ALA A 548 -0.04 -20.28 4.92
C ALA A 548 1.19 -20.36 5.85
N ALA A 549 2.12 -19.41 5.74
CA ALA A 549 3.31 -19.36 6.58
C ALA A 549 2.97 -19.09 8.06
N VAL A 550 2.02 -18.20 8.35
CA VAL A 550 1.54 -17.94 9.73
C VAL A 550 0.84 -19.19 10.29
N THR A 551 0.03 -19.87 9.48
CA THR A 551 -0.66 -21.10 9.89
C THR A 551 0.36 -22.21 10.18
N GLU A 552 1.34 -22.43 9.32
CA GLU A 552 2.43 -23.40 9.55
C GLU A 552 3.18 -23.10 10.86
N GLN A 553 3.43 -21.83 11.14
CA GLN A 553 4.08 -21.42 12.39
C GLN A 553 3.19 -21.71 13.61
N THR A 554 1.88 -21.47 13.49
CA THR A 554 0.91 -21.73 14.57
C THR A 554 0.79 -23.24 14.84
N GLU A 555 0.80 -24.06 13.77
CA GLU A 555 0.68 -25.53 13.87
C GLU A 555 1.95 -26.21 14.45
N LYS A 556 3.08 -25.49 14.58
CA LYS A 556 4.27 -25.97 15.32
C LYS A 556 4.07 -26.06 16.82
N ILE A 557 2.94 -25.56 17.32
CA ILE A 557 2.55 -25.72 18.72
C ILE A 557 1.31 -26.60 18.75
N GLU A 558 1.50 -27.82 19.21
CA GLU A 558 0.50 -28.86 19.11
C GLU A 558 0.18 -29.48 20.48
N ILE A 559 -1.12 -29.71 20.76
CA ILE A 559 -1.57 -30.52 21.88
C ILE A 559 -1.38 -31.98 21.50
N THR A 560 -0.41 -32.66 22.09
CA THR A 560 -0.10 -34.05 21.78
C THR A 560 -1.04 -35.00 22.51
N GLY A 561 -1.29 -36.16 21.86
CA GLY A 561 -2.14 -37.20 22.44
C GLY A 561 -3.65 -36.90 22.34
N SER A 562 -4.05 -35.93 21.55
CA SER A 562 -5.44 -35.64 21.17
C SER A 562 -5.83 -36.38 19.88
N GLY A 563 -7.12 -36.57 19.67
CA GLY A 563 -7.69 -37.13 18.46
C GLY A 563 -8.94 -37.98 18.74
N PRO A 564 -9.85 -38.14 17.76
CA PRO A 564 -11.15 -38.79 17.94
C PRO A 564 -11.06 -40.27 18.31
N ASN A 565 -9.94 -40.92 18.04
CA ASN A 565 -9.71 -42.36 18.32
C ASN A 565 -8.83 -42.63 19.54
N ARG A 566 -8.48 -41.62 20.34
CA ARG A 566 -7.66 -41.75 21.55
C ARG A 566 -8.50 -41.50 22.77
N THR A 567 -9.18 -42.54 23.25
CA THR A 567 -9.89 -42.53 24.52
C THR A 567 -8.92 -42.71 25.67
N ARG A 568 -9.00 -41.85 26.67
CA ARG A 568 -8.28 -41.96 27.94
C ARG A 568 -9.28 -42.44 28.98
N THR A 569 -8.93 -43.48 29.74
CA THR A 569 -9.81 -44.03 30.79
C THR A 569 -9.45 -43.36 32.12
N LEU A 570 -10.46 -42.79 32.79
CA LEU A 570 -10.34 -42.32 34.15
C LEU A 570 -10.54 -43.50 35.09
N ALA A 571 -9.50 -43.88 35.82
CA ALA A 571 -9.55 -44.97 36.75
C ALA A 571 -10.24 -44.50 38.06
N GLY A 572 -11.53 -44.80 38.22
CA GLY A 572 -12.33 -44.37 39.37
C GLY A 572 -13.04 -43.04 39.12
N ASN A 573 -13.57 -42.42 40.20
CA ASN A 573 -14.39 -41.20 40.14
C ASN A 573 -13.57 -39.92 40.08
N SER A 574 -12.26 -39.99 40.25
CA SER A 574 -11.37 -38.80 40.27
C SER A 574 -9.98 -39.21 39.80
N GLY A 575 -9.35 -38.33 39.01
CA GLY A 575 -7.99 -38.59 38.56
C GLY A 575 -7.35 -37.40 37.85
N LYS A 576 -6.03 -37.42 37.74
CA LYS A 576 -5.24 -36.42 37.02
C LYS A 576 -4.98 -36.91 35.60
N VAL A 577 -5.49 -36.21 34.60
CA VAL A 577 -5.28 -36.51 33.20
C VAL A 577 -4.16 -35.61 32.67
N PRO A 578 -3.05 -36.20 32.17
CA PRO A 578 -1.96 -35.41 31.59
C PRO A 578 -2.34 -34.83 30.23
N ILE A 579 -2.15 -33.53 30.06
CA ILE A 579 -2.25 -32.84 28.79
C ILE A 579 -0.86 -32.34 28.41
N SER A 580 -0.37 -32.76 27.26
CA SER A 580 0.97 -32.41 26.78
C SER A 580 0.87 -31.46 25.59
N VAL A 581 1.71 -30.42 25.59
CA VAL A 581 1.86 -29.46 24.52
C VAL A 581 3.29 -29.54 24.00
N LYS A 582 3.45 -29.69 22.68
CA LYS A 582 4.74 -29.73 22.00
C LYS A 582 5.02 -28.36 21.39
N ASN A 583 6.20 -27.84 21.65
CA ASN A 583 6.74 -26.65 21.02
C ASN A 583 7.81 -27.05 20.00
N GLU A 584 7.51 -26.99 18.70
CA GLU A 584 8.48 -27.24 17.62
C GLU A 584 9.20 -25.95 17.17
N LEU A 585 8.89 -24.79 17.77
CA LEU A 585 9.57 -23.55 17.48
C LEU A 585 11.01 -23.57 18.02
N GLY A 586 11.87 -22.78 17.41
CA GLY A 586 13.24 -22.54 17.89
C GLY A 586 13.36 -21.55 19.05
N VAL A 587 12.25 -21.14 19.65
CA VAL A 587 12.16 -20.16 20.72
C VAL A 587 11.26 -20.69 21.85
N PRO A 588 11.48 -20.25 23.11
CA PRO A 588 10.58 -20.61 24.20
C PRO A 588 9.21 -19.96 24.03
N ILE A 589 8.18 -20.63 24.52
CA ILE A 589 6.80 -20.13 24.54
C ILE A 589 6.24 -20.14 25.95
N ALA A 590 5.30 -19.25 26.21
CA ALA A 590 4.49 -19.24 27.44
C ALA A 590 3.02 -19.13 27.04
N LEU A 591 2.20 -20.04 27.54
CA LEU A 591 0.77 -20.11 27.20
C LEU A 591 -0.05 -20.66 28.34
N TYR A 592 -1.33 -20.36 28.31
CA TYR A 592 -2.33 -20.94 29.21
C TYR A 592 -3.07 -22.07 28.49
N ILE A 593 -3.61 -22.98 29.28
CA ILE A 593 -4.43 -24.09 28.78
C ILE A 593 -5.81 -23.96 29.41
N ASP A 594 -6.83 -23.86 28.59
CA ASP A 594 -8.22 -23.92 29.00
C ASP A 594 -8.80 -25.27 28.69
N VAL A 595 -9.41 -25.90 29.69
CA VAL A 595 -9.93 -27.26 29.59
C VAL A 595 -11.39 -27.26 30.04
N THR A 596 -12.28 -27.55 29.11
CA THR A 596 -13.73 -27.57 29.36
C THR A 596 -14.35 -28.90 29.03
N SER A 597 -15.23 -29.40 29.90
CA SER A 597 -16.03 -30.60 29.62
C SER A 597 -17.27 -30.23 28.83
N ASN A 598 -17.58 -30.97 27.77
CA ASN A 598 -18.83 -30.83 27.00
C ASN A 598 -20.05 -31.43 27.74
N ASN A 599 -19.81 -32.21 28.80
CA ASN A 599 -20.84 -32.75 29.68
C ASN A 599 -20.40 -32.63 31.15
N PRO A 600 -20.59 -31.45 31.79
CA PRO A 600 -20.18 -31.22 33.17
C PRO A 600 -20.92 -32.10 34.18
N GLU A 601 -22.11 -32.60 33.84
CA GLU A 601 -22.85 -33.51 34.73
C GLU A 601 -22.23 -34.90 34.79
N LEU A 602 -21.55 -35.34 33.74
CA LEU A 602 -20.82 -36.62 33.69
C LEU A 602 -19.37 -36.47 34.15
N LEU A 603 -18.70 -35.39 33.76
CA LEU A 603 -17.30 -35.18 34.02
C LEU A 603 -17.05 -33.70 34.33
N GLN A 604 -16.68 -33.37 35.54
CA GLN A 604 -16.23 -32.03 35.95
C GLN A 604 -14.72 -31.91 35.78
N VAL A 605 -14.28 -30.74 35.30
CA VAL A 605 -12.87 -30.39 35.12
C VAL A 605 -12.54 -29.30 36.15
N ASP A 606 -11.53 -29.53 36.96
CA ASP A 606 -10.99 -28.57 37.93
C ASP A 606 -9.53 -28.31 37.58
N PHE A 607 -9.28 -27.19 36.89
CA PHE A 607 -7.94 -26.81 36.47
C PHE A 607 -7.74 -25.29 36.55
N PRO A 608 -7.58 -24.71 37.76
CA PRO A 608 -7.12 -23.33 37.89
C PRO A 608 -5.67 -23.25 37.44
N GLN A 609 -5.40 -22.36 36.44
CA GLN A 609 -4.03 -22.07 36.01
C GLN A 609 -3.73 -20.60 36.26
N ASP A 610 -2.96 -20.33 37.35
CA ASP A 610 -2.58 -18.98 37.75
C ASP A 610 -1.34 -18.48 37.01
N GLU A 611 -0.47 -19.38 36.53
CA GLU A 611 0.75 -19.06 35.83
C GLU A 611 0.79 -19.72 34.44
N PRO A 612 1.40 -19.07 33.42
CA PRO A 612 1.54 -19.64 32.12
C PRO A 612 2.50 -20.85 32.11
N MET A 613 2.15 -21.87 31.37
CA MET A 613 3.06 -22.98 31.09
C MET A 613 4.17 -22.51 30.14
N THR A 614 5.41 -22.51 30.63
CA THR A 614 6.59 -22.20 29.81
C THR A 614 7.17 -23.49 29.23
N ILE A 615 7.36 -23.50 27.89
CA ILE A 615 7.92 -24.63 27.15
C ILE A 615 9.14 -24.15 26.35
N GLY A 616 10.30 -24.76 26.61
CA GLY A 616 11.55 -24.44 25.93
C GLY A 616 11.50 -24.75 24.42
N PRO A 617 12.51 -24.27 23.65
CA PRO A 617 12.62 -24.51 22.22
C PRO A 617 12.69 -26.01 21.91
N ARG A 618 11.86 -26.50 20.99
CA ARG A 618 11.80 -27.92 20.55
C ARG A 618 11.57 -28.91 21.70
N GLN A 619 10.85 -28.48 22.75
CA GLN A 619 10.53 -29.27 23.93
C GLN A 619 9.02 -29.52 24.03
N SER A 620 8.64 -30.39 24.92
CA SER A 620 7.24 -30.62 25.31
C SER A 620 7.04 -30.29 26.79
N GLY A 621 5.96 -29.60 27.07
CA GLY A 621 5.47 -29.35 28.42
C GLY A 621 4.24 -30.20 28.69
N MET A 622 3.99 -30.50 29.98
CA MET A 622 2.85 -31.29 30.42
C MET A 622 2.21 -30.65 31.65
N VAL A 623 0.91 -30.56 31.63
CA VAL A 623 0.09 -30.21 32.80
C VAL A 623 -0.79 -31.39 33.23
N GLN A 624 -1.06 -31.51 34.50
CA GLN A 624 -1.99 -32.51 35.01
C GLN A 624 -3.31 -31.84 35.37
N VAL A 625 -4.37 -32.20 34.66
CA VAL A 625 -5.71 -31.62 34.83
C VAL A 625 -6.53 -32.57 35.72
N GLN A 626 -7.00 -32.06 36.84
CA GLN A 626 -7.88 -32.79 37.72
C GLN A 626 -9.27 -32.95 37.09
N MET A 627 -9.74 -34.18 36.94
CA MET A 627 -11.05 -34.48 36.42
C MET A 627 -11.83 -35.36 37.37
N ASN A 628 -13.08 -35.02 37.63
CA ASN A 628 -13.95 -35.70 38.58
C ASN A 628 -15.21 -36.18 37.85
N ALA A 629 -15.39 -37.51 37.79
CA ALA A 629 -16.59 -38.11 37.26
C ALA A 629 -17.70 -38.13 38.32
N ALA A 630 -18.96 -37.93 37.91
CA ALA A 630 -20.09 -38.01 38.78
C ALA A 630 -20.20 -39.43 39.37
N PRO A 631 -20.52 -39.56 40.67
CA PRO A 631 -20.59 -40.86 41.37
C PRO A 631 -21.62 -41.79 40.66
N GLY A 632 -21.19 -43.02 40.38
CA GLY A 632 -22.09 -44.05 39.81
C GLY A 632 -22.33 -43.92 38.30
N THR A 633 -21.73 -42.94 37.63
CA THR A 633 -21.88 -42.77 36.17
C THR A 633 -20.73 -43.42 35.41
N SER A 634 -21.05 -44.07 34.30
CA SER A 634 -20.05 -44.61 33.35
C SER A 634 -20.43 -44.13 31.95
N GLY A 635 -19.46 -43.76 31.15
CA GLY A 635 -19.67 -43.30 29.79
C GLY A 635 -18.48 -42.52 29.24
N ASP A 636 -18.62 -42.08 28.00
CA ASP A 636 -17.60 -41.29 27.31
C ASP A 636 -17.99 -39.78 27.40
N ALA A 637 -17.13 -38.98 28.01
CA ALA A 637 -17.21 -37.51 28.02
C ALA A 637 -16.18 -36.89 27.06
N THR A 638 -16.59 -35.89 26.31
CA THR A 638 -15.64 -35.15 25.46
C THR A 638 -15.16 -33.91 26.20
N VAL A 639 -13.86 -33.75 26.31
CA VAL A 639 -13.19 -32.60 26.87
C VAL A 639 -12.55 -31.81 25.77
N THR A 640 -12.84 -30.50 25.72
CA THR A 640 -12.22 -29.57 24.78
C THR A 640 -11.03 -28.87 25.47
N VAL A 641 -9.87 -28.93 24.82
CA VAL A 641 -8.64 -28.26 25.26
C VAL A 641 -8.31 -27.16 24.29
N GLN A 642 -8.22 -25.93 24.79
CA GLN A 642 -7.85 -24.73 24.02
C GLN A 642 -6.59 -24.11 24.62
N LEU A 643 -5.58 -23.83 23.78
CA LEU A 643 -4.46 -23.00 24.18
C LEU A 643 -4.87 -21.55 24.17
N LYS A 644 -4.36 -20.76 25.14
CA LYS A 644 -4.66 -19.32 25.28
C LYS A 644 -3.38 -18.53 25.51
N THR A 645 -3.42 -17.29 25.06
CA THR A 645 -2.37 -16.28 25.30
C THR A 645 -2.52 -15.64 26.69
N SER A 646 -1.57 -14.80 27.09
CA SER A 646 -1.61 -14.08 28.38
C SER A 646 -2.79 -13.11 28.53
N ASP A 647 -3.34 -12.62 27.40
CA ASP A 647 -4.54 -11.78 27.35
C ASP A 647 -5.82 -12.60 27.10
N ASN A 648 -5.78 -13.90 27.41
CA ASN A 648 -6.92 -14.85 27.35
C ASN A 648 -7.48 -15.07 25.94
N GLN A 649 -6.73 -14.74 24.87
CA GLN A 649 -7.15 -15.00 23.49
C GLN A 649 -6.88 -16.45 23.09
N PRO A 650 -7.79 -17.12 22.34
CA PRO A 650 -7.59 -18.48 21.88
C PRO A 650 -6.44 -18.56 20.88
N TYR A 651 -5.51 -19.50 21.11
CA TYR A 651 -4.38 -19.80 20.23
C TYR A 651 -4.53 -21.16 19.55
N GLY A 652 -4.42 -21.21 18.24
CA GLY A 652 -4.58 -22.42 17.47
C GLY A 652 -6.02 -22.96 17.47
N LYS A 653 -6.18 -24.20 17.02
CA LYS A 653 -7.48 -24.89 17.00
C LYS A 653 -7.72 -25.64 18.30
N PRO A 654 -8.95 -25.63 18.87
CA PRO A 654 -9.28 -26.44 20.03
C PRO A 654 -9.15 -27.94 19.66
N GLN A 655 -8.63 -28.71 20.62
CA GLN A 655 -8.50 -30.15 20.47
C GLN A 655 -9.52 -30.86 21.38
N ARG A 656 -10.05 -31.98 20.91
CA ARG A 656 -11.02 -32.79 21.64
C ARG A 656 -10.36 -34.05 22.15
N LEU A 657 -10.57 -34.36 23.43
CA LEU A 657 -10.14 -35.58 24.09
C LEU A 657 -11.39 -36.35 24.55
N THR A 658 -11.45 -37.65 24.29
CA THR A 658 -12.49 -38.50 24.84
C THR A 658 -12.00 -39.12 26.14
N ILE A 659 -12.71 -38.83 27.23
CA ILE A 659 -12.44 -39.40 28.56
C ILE A 659 -13.53 -40.42 28.85
N ARG A 660 -13.14 -41.64 29.03
CA ARG A 660 -14.03 -42.73 29.43
C ARG A 660 -14.03 -42.84 30.93
N THR A 661 -15.19 -42.65 31.54
CA THR A 661 -15.40 -42.83 32.99
C THR A 661 -15.87 -44.25 33.24
N THR A 662 -15.24 -44.97 34.16
CA THR A 662 -15.63 -46.33 34.59
C THR A 662 -16.08 -46.28 36.01
N GLY A 663 -17.39 -46.49 36.25
CA GLY A 663 -17.94 -46.62 37.61
C GLY A 663 -17.59 -47.96 38.23
N TYR A 664 -16.52 -47.99 39.03
CA TYR A 664 -16.09 -49.22 39.71
C TYR A 664 -16.97 -49.63 40.91
N THR A 665 -17.96 -48.82 41.30
CA THR A 665 -18.81 -49.08 42.47
C THR A 665 -19.60 -50.39 42.40
N GLY A 666 -19.99 -50.85 41.23
CA GLY A 666 -20.77 -52.12 41.06
C GLY A 666 -19.90 -53.36 41.22
N ILE A 667 -18.71 -53.39 40.64
CA ILE A 667 -17.84 -54.58 40.60
C ILE A 667 -17.17 -54.79 41.98
N ALA A 668 -16.73 -53.71 42.62
CA ALA A 668 -16.14 -53.80 43.98
C ALA A 668 -17.20 -54.29 45.00
N SER A 669 -18.43 -53.81 44.92
CA SER A 669 -19.54 -54.22 45.79
C SER A 669 -19.96 -55.70 45.55
N VAL A 670 -19.93 -56.15 44.30
CA VAL A 670 -20.20 -57.56 43.96
C VAL A 670 -19.04 -58.46 44.44
N ILE A 671 -17.79 -58.07 44.31
CA ILE A 671 -16.64 -58.84 44.78
C ILE A 671 -16.64 -58.89 46.31
N VAL A 672 -16.89 -57.81 47.01
CA VAL A 672 -16.98 -57.75 48.47
C VAL A 672 -18.22 -58.52 48.94
N GLY A 673 -19.34 -58.40 48.28
CA GLY A 673 -20.57 -59.18 48.56
C GLY A 673 -20.36 -60.72 48.35
N ALA A 674 -19.70 -61.09 47.25
CA ALA A 674 -19.34 -62.50 46.98
C ALA A 674 -18.31 -63.03 48.02
N ALA A 675 -17.29 -62.24 48.39
CA ALA A 675 -16.34 -62.61 49.41
C ALA A 675 -17.00 -62.76 50.80
N LEU A 676 -17.92 -61.88 51.16
CA LEU A 676 -18.72 -61.97 52.38
C LEU A 676 -19.67 -63.18 52.40
N THR A 677 -20.30 -63.48 51.29
CA THR A 677 -21.17 -64.68 51.16
C THR A 677 -20.36 -65.98 51.22
N VAL A 678 -19.19 -66.02 50.59
CA VAL A 678 -18.29 -67.18 50.71
C VAL A 678 -17.76 -67.30 52.17
N MET A 679 -17.42 -66.21 52.82
CA MET A 679 -16.99 -66.22 54.23
C MET A 679 -18.11 -66.64 55.17
N LEU A 680 -19.33 -66.17 54.97
CA LEU A 680 -20.50 -66.62 55.73
C LEU A 680 -20.82 -68.08 55.52
N ALA A 681 -20.78 -68.57 54.27
CA ALA A 681 -20.93 -69.98 53.95
C ALA A 681 -19.86 -70.85 54.60
N ALA A 682 -18.62 -70.40 54.61
CA ALA A 682 -17.52 -71.10 55.29
C ALA A 682 -17.69 -71.09 56.82
N VAL A 683 -18.18 -70.05 57.44
CA VAL A 683 -18.50 -69.97 58.86
C VAL A 683 -19.69 -70.87 59.18
N VAL A 684 -20.76 -70.89 58.38
CA VAL A 684 -21.89 -71.77 58.54
C VAL A 684 -21.48 -73.24 58.42
N MET A 685 -20.71 -73.60 57.42
CA MET A 685 -20.19 -74.95 57.27
C MET A 685 -19.30 -75.34 58.45
N ARG A 686 -18.51 -74.46 58.98
CA ARG A 686 -17.65 -74.69 60.14
C ARG A 686 -18.49 -74.93 61.39
N VAL A 687 -19.55 -74.15 61.55
CA VAL A 687 -20.47 -74.34 62.68
C VAL A 687 -21.27 -75.65 62.55
N LEU A 688 -21.71 -76.00 61.35
CA LEU A 688 -22.40 -77.27 61.08
C LEU A 688 -21.48 -78.44 61.27
N ARG A 689 -20.23 -78.38 60.87
CA ARG A 689 -19.22 -79.40 61.05
C ARG A 689 -18.94 -79.58 62.53
N ARG A 690 -18.81 -78.55 63.32
CA ARG A 690 -18.67 -78.63 64.75
C ARG A 690 -19.92 -79.19 65.48
N ARG A 691 -21.13 -78.93 64.92
CA ARG A 691 -22.38 -79.53 65.46
C ARG A 691 -22.47 -81.04 65.05
N SER A 692 -22.03 -81.45 63.91
CA SER A 692 -22.00 -82.82 63.51
C SER A 692 -20.93 -83.64 64.29
N GLU A 693 -19.78 -83.04 64.57
CA GLU A 693 -18.71 -83.68 65.43
C GLU A 693 -19.17 -83.82 66.84
N ARG A 694 -19.95 -82.83 67.38
CA ARG A 694 -20.59 -82.94 68.74
C ARG A 694 -21.69 -84.02 68.79
N LYS A 695 -22.45 -84.19 67.76
CA LYS A 695 -23.46 -85.24 67.67
C LYS A 695 -22.80 -86.63 67.54
N LEU A 696 -21.68 -86.81 66.81
CA LEU A 696 -20.91 -87.98 66.69
C LEU A 696 -20.20 -88.37 68.04
N ALA A 697 -19.69 -87.31 68.73
CA ALA A 697 -19.09 -87.52 70.05
C ALA A 697 -20.14 -87.88 71.11
N HIS A 698 -21.40 -87.51 71.06
CA HIS A 698 -22.48 -87.91 71.92
C HIS A 698 -22.95 -89.33 71.57
N ALA A 699 -22.99 -89.76 70.26
CA ALA A 699 -23.35 -91.15 69.91
C ALA A 699 -22.22 -92.17 70.28
N ALA A 700 -20.97 -91.77 70.34
CA ALA A 700 -19.88 -92.62 70.80
C ALA A 700 -19.94 -92.81 72.30
N LYS A 701 -20.34 -91.84 73.13
CA LYS A 701 -20.48 -91.97 74.57
C LYS A 701 -21.68 -92.80 75.02
N THR A 702 -22.73 -92.94 74.22
CA THR A 702 -23.93 -93.75 74.54
C THR A 702 -23.71 -95.28 74.18
N ARG A 703 -22.68 -95.61 73.44
CA ARG A 703 -22.32 -97.04 73.13
C ARG A 703 -21.35 -97.65 74.06
N GLU A 704 -20.70 -96.89 74.90
CA GLU A 704 -19.76 -97.40 75.92
C GLU A 704 -20.41 -97.76 77.25
N ASN A 705 -21.68 -97.42 77.52
CA ASN A 705 -22.40 -97.79 78.74
C ASN A 705 -23.39 -98.96 78.63
N GLU A 706 -23.31 -99.72 77.54
CA GLU A 706 -24.17 -100.92 77.43
C GLU A 706 -23.39 -102.28 77.29
N ILE A 707 -22.11 -102.30 77.69
CA ILE A 707 -21.41 -103.52 77.89
C ILE A 707 -20.63 -103.51 79.21
N VAL A 708 -21.28 -103.73 80.38
CA VAL A 708 -20.82 -104.48 81.53
C VAL A 708 -22.08 -104.96 82.26
#